data_a6275e29c3fbd2902df9fa1cc4dac98d
#
_entry.id   a6275e29c3fbd2902df9fa1cc4dac98d
#
_cell.length_a   1.000
_cell.length_b   1.000
_cell.length_c   1.000
_cell.angle_alpha   90.00
_cell.angle_beta   90.00
_cell.angle_gamma   90.00
#
_symmetry.space_group_name_H-M   'P 1'
#
loop_
_entity.id
_entity.type
_entity.pdbx_description
1 polymer ?
#
loop_
_entity_poly.entity_id
_entity_poly.type
_entity_poly.pdbx_seq_one_letter_code
_entity_poly.pdbx_strand_id
1 'polypeptide(L)'
;MKKPIALAVALAAMALSPLAAHQARAESFCTPGPGDRPETTIQGGLTLAERTVPGGFQGQWCGAREVGHNNLLNEQGLPRGSFGDVQFFGHCAYASMRDPSNLALESTGTAVLDVRVPSNPVWVRTLRTPAMQRAYSAFEIQKNIMISAFKDFGPSGNNWFDIYELGDDCLNPVFRSTSTTASGNHDGWLSPDTNTYYGIPFGGQTIQQNPNRIDVHVLDTTDKAHPVQLLNWNRNQLPPEVRDRVVPTRNFHDVSTNDDGTRLYLDLYGGNNALGGFPADGSGRCANGLIIMDSSDVAFRRPNPQLRFISFTSWCDPKNDPGYHYYDPDFDDGSTAAAHATEYIIHENGKPYVVTTDESAAGLDGDWSVVCRQRTFGRLIDISDETHPRVVSTFKPDIGKPENCQRIMTEQINGGMIHYIGFDDRYHVRLVVYAGANYGIRVVDYRDPEHPKEIAYYKAPSVVTTAAGENDFTRPDPRYDADNCMWYTGWNQGGLRILELTNPEYNGCMRRAVNGGGFLQSGKSKVNFGLQAARGDGGRGALSGSFELNDKEAGAKIHFEQLTLLGSVRDACGAILPTANAVQIDGTGTFNGAPASFRVCVQDSGQQGREKADRIFVTCTAGCSYTKEGEPAGGNIEVAQRP
;
A
#
# COMPACT_ATOMS: atom_id res chain seq x y z
N MET A 1 76.03 15.58 -61.88
CA MET A 1 75.56 16.56 -60.91
C MET A 1 74.09 16.28 -60.63
N LYS A 2 73.80 15.60 -59.54
CA LYS A 2 72.42 15.30 -59.14
C LYS A 2 72.13 16.07 -57.86
N LYS A 3 71.12 16.91 -57.88
CA LYS A 3 70.62 17.63 -56.70
C LYS A 3 69.71 16.69 -55.88
N PRO A 4 69.76 16.70 -54.52
CA PRO A 4 68.81 15.99 -53.70
C PRO A 4 67.53 16.81 -53.45
N ILE A 5 66.38 16.15 -53.55
CA ILE A 5 65.07 16.68 -53.19
C ILE A 5 64.86 16.42 -51.71
N ALA A 6 64.67 17.50 -50.95
CA ALA A 6 64.26 17.41 -49.54
C ALA A 6 62.74 17.19 -49.42
N LEU A 7 62.36 16.11 -48.77
CA LEU A 7 60.97 15.79 -48.48
C LEU A 7 60.63 16.34 -47.08
N ALA A 8 59.81 17.37 -46.99
CA ALA A 8 59.28 17.92 -45.74
C ALA A 8 58.09 17.08 -45.30
N VAL A 9 58.23 16.37 -44.20
CA VAL A 9 57.12 15.67 -43.53
C VAL A 9 56.46 16.65 -42.55
N ALA A 10 55.23 17.08 -42.87
CA ALA A 10 54.40 17.85 -41.96
C ALA A 10 53.68 16.91 -41.00
N LEU A 11 54.08 16.92 -39.71
CA LEU A 11 53.31 16.28 -38.65
C LEU A 11 52.08 17.14 -38.33
N ALA A 12 50.91 16.67 -38.72
CA ALA A 12 49.64 17.20 -38.22
C ALA A 12 49.41 16.61 -36.80
N ALA A 13 49.56 17.45 -35.79
CA ALA A 13 49.13 17.12 -34.44
C ALA A 13 47.57 17.17 -34.40
N MET A 14 46.94 16.02 -34.43
CA MET A 14 45.53 15.91 -34.09
C MET A 14 45.39 16.13 -32.58
N ALA A 15 44.86 17.30 -32.20
CA ALA A 15 44.37 17.54 -30.86
C ALA A 15 43.17 16.63 -30.60
N LEU A 16 43.37 15.57 -29.84
CA LEU A 16 42.32 14.79 -29.23
C LEU A 16 41.64 15.69 -28.18
N SER A 17 40.53 16.35 -28.58
CA SER A 17 39.61 16.90 -27.63
C SER A 17 39.08 15.76 -26.76
N PRO A 18 39.12 15.86 -25.43
CA PRO A 18 38.45 14.88 -24.60
C PRO A 18 36.96 15.01 -24.90
N LEU A 19 36.38 14.00 -25.53
CA LEU A 19 34.93 13.80 -25.49
C LEU A 19 34.58 13.72 -24.01
N ALA A 20 34.12 14.85 -23.46
CA ALA A 20 33.40 14.83 -22.21
C ALA A 20 32.20 13.90 -22.45
N ALA A 21 32.29 12.69 -21.90
CA ALA A 21 31.14 11.83 -21.79
C ALA A 21 30.10 12.64 -21.01
N HIS A 22 29.15 13.18 -21.73
CA HIS A 22 27.91 13.63 -21.12
C HIS A 22 27.31 12.36 -20.55
N GLN A 23 27.54 12.12 -19.25
CA GLN A 23 26.66 11.27 -18.49
C GLN A 23 25.28 11.93 -18.63
N ALA A 24 24.43 11.33 -19.46
CA ALA A 24 23.03 11.68 -19.50
C ALA A 24 22.51 11.47 -18.07
N ARG A 25 22.34 12.54 -17.34
CA ARG A 25 21.62 12.52 -16.08
C ARG A 25 20.23 12.07 -16.44
N ALA A 26 19.77 10.99 -15.82
CA ALA A 26 18.36 10.67 -15.81
C ALA A 26 17.62 11.97 -15.42
N GLU A 27 16.79 12.49 -16.31
CA GLU A 27 15.91 13.59 -16.00
C GLU A 27 14.87 13.04 -15.03
N SER A 28 15.16 13.14 -13.74
CA SER A 28 14.17 12.86 -12.70
C SER A 28 13.06 13.89 -12.84
N PHE A 29 11.82 13.44 -13.03
CA PHE A 29 10.65 14.32 -13.03
C PHE A 29 10.42 14.98 -11.66
N CYS A 30 11.05 14.48 -10.62
CA CYS A 30 11.07 15.11 -9.32
C CYS A 30 12.04 16.30 -9.32
N THR A 31 11.54 17.50 -9.09
CA THR A 31 12.37 18.69 -8.85
C THR A 31 12.87 18.65 -7.40
N PRO A 32 14.20 18.50 -7.17
CA PRO A 32 14.73 18.42 -5.82
C PRO A 32 14.47 19.71 -5.02
N GLY A 33 13.93 19.53 -3.81
CA GLY A 33 13.77 20.57 -2.82
C GLY A 33 14.93 20.63 -1.81
N PRO A 34 14.88 21.61 -0.88
CA PRO A 34 15.86 21.68 0.21
C PRO A 34 15.84 20.40 1.07
N GLY A 35 16.99 19.75 1.21
CA GLY A 35 17.14 18.51 2.00
C GLY A 35 16.92 17.24 1.18
N ASP A 36 16.53 17.32 -0.08
CA ASP A 36 16.48 16.17 -0.96
C ASP A 36 17.88 15.65 -1.29
N ARG A 37 17.96 14.36 -1.54
CA ARG A 37 19.15 13.63 -1.95
C ARG A 37 18.86 12.81 -3.20
N PRO A 38 18.85 13.46 -4.37
CA PRO A 38 18.42 12.84 -5.61
C PRO A 38 19.25 11.63 -6.00
N GLU A 39 18.64 10.75 -6.78
CA GLU A 39 19.33 9.64 -7.42
C GLU A 39 20.49 10.15 -8.27
N THR A 40 21.69 9.74 -7.91
CA THR A 40 22.92 10.07 -8.65
C THR A 40 23.52 8.84 -9.29
N THR A 41 23.08 7.67 -8.84
CA THR A 41 23.53 6.37 -9.34
C THR A 41 22.33 5.59 -9.81
N ILE A 42 22.49 4.95 -10.92
CA ILE A 42 21.56 3.97 -11.43
C ILE A 42 21.60 2.78 -10.48
N GLN A 43 20.48 2.09 -10.39
CA GLN A 43 20.26 1.03 -9.44
C GLN A 43 21.32 -0.07 -9.47
N GLY A 44 21.94 -0.36 -10.56
CA GLY A 44 23.05 -1.29 -10.66
C GLY A 44 24.41 -0.75 -10.21
N GLY A 45 24.48 0.50 -9.74
CA GLY A 45 25.72 1.13 -9.30
C GLY A 45 26.11 0.85 -7.85
N LEU A 46 25.21 0.27 -7.03
CA LEU A 46 25.49 -0.03 -5.62
C LEU A 46 26.19 -1.38 -5.48
N THR A 47 27.25 -1.41 -4.71
CA THR A 47 27.92 -2.66 -4.31
C THR A 47 27.06 -3.44 -3.31
N LEU A 48 27.34 -4.73 -3.15
CA LEU A 48 26.67 -5.55 -2.12
C LEU A 48 26.84 -4.94 -0.72
N ALA A 49 28.05 -4.47 -0.39
CA ALA A 49 28.32 -3.84 0.91
C ALA A 49 27.49 -2.58 1.13
N GLU A 50 27.34 -1.73 0.12
CA GLU A 50 26.50 -0.53 0.21
C GLU A 50 25.03 -0.86 0.49
N ARG A 51 24.56 -2.00 0.06
CA ARG A 51 23.15 -2.43 0.24
C ARG A 51 22.88 -3.23 1.50
N THR A 52 23.88 -3.96 2.00
CA THR A 52 23.69 -4.94 3.09
C THR A 52 24.39 -4.57 4.40
N VAL A 53 25.25 -3.56 4.38
CA VAL A 53 25.95 -3.12 5.59
C VAL A 53 25.31 -1.86 6.15
N PRO A 54 25.06 -1.75 7.47
CA PRO A 54 24.56 -0.52 8.08
C PRO A 54 25.45 0.69 7.72
N GLY A 55 24.81 1.75 7.20
CA GLY A 55 25.51 2.95 6.74
C GLY A 55 26.26 2.81 5.42
N GLY A 56 26.27 1.64 4.79
CA GLY A 56 26.88 1.43 3.47
C GLY A 56 26.23 2.29 2.40
N PHE A 57 24.90 2.30 2.35
CA PHE A 57 24.12 3.19 1.51
C PHE A 57 23.44 4.25 2.36
N GLN A 58 23.57 5.50 1.97
CA GLN A 58 23.04 6.65 2.71
C GLN A 58 21.61 7.05 2.32
N GLY A 59 20.95 6.31 1.43
CA GLY A 59 19.65 6.62 0.90
C GLY A 59 19.65 7.66 -0.23
N GLN A 60 18.57 7.68 -0.99
CA GLN A 60 18.28 8.66 -2.04
C GLN A 60 16.79 8.97 -2.03
N TRP A 61 16.44 10.24 -2.10
CA TRP A 61 15.04 10.68 -2.10
C TRP A 61 14.88 12.01 -2.81
N CYS A 62 13.70 12.23 -3.31
CA CYS A 62 13.26 13.48 -3.90
C CYS A 62 11.76 13.64 -3.67
N GLY A 63 11.34 14.82 -3.23
CA GLY A 63 9.93 15.13 -2.98
C GLY A 63 9.27 14.30 -1.87
N ALA A 64 10.06 13.51 -1.12
CA ALA A 64 9.63 12.72 0.02
C ALA A 64 10.72 12.69 1.09
N ARG A 65 10.35 12.47 2.35
CA ARG A 65 11.31 12.28 3.45
C ARG A 65 10.80 11.30 4.47
N GLU A 66 11.71 10.68 5.19
CA GLU A 66 11.40 9.87 6.37
C GLU A 66 11.07 10.76 7.56
N VAL A 67 9.95 10.47 8.20
CA VAL A 67 9.49 11.13 9.43
C VAL A 67 9.81 10.29 10.63
N GLY A 68 9.64 8.97 10.53
CA GLY A 68 9.89 8.03 11.62
C GLY A 68 10.23 6.64 11.13
N HIS A 69 10.89 5.88 12.00
CA HIS A 69 11.38 4.56 11.67
C HIS A 69 11.43 3.66 12.92
N ASN A 70 11.08 2.39 12.73
CA ASN A 70 11.31 1.34 13.73
C ASN A 70 11.84 0.08 13.04
N ASN A 71 13.06 -0.30 13.38
CA ASN A 71 13.74 -1.45 12.76
C ASN A 71 13.08 -2.79 13.11
N LEU A 72 12.24 -2.85 14.14
CA LEU A 72 11.57 -4.08 14.59
C LEU A 72 12.56 -5.24 14.82
N LEU A 73 13.68 -4.98 15.49
CA LEU A 73 14.68 -6.00 15.75
C LEU A 73 14.17 -7.02 16.77
N ASN A 74 14.74 -8.24 16.74
CA ASN A 74 14.42 -9.29 17.71
C ASN A 74 15.07 -9.01 19.09
N GLU A 75 14.90 -9.93 20.04
CA GLU A 75 15.41 -9.82 21.42
C GLU A 75 16.94 -9.75 21.47
N GLN A 76 17.61 -10.18 20.42
CA GLN A 76 19.08 -10.13 20.27
C GLN A 76 19.56 -8.87 19.51
N GLY A 77 18.64 -7.97 19.13
CA GLY A 77 18.97 -6.79 18.35
C GLY A 77 19.28 -7.07 16.87
N LEU A 78 18.81 -8.21 16.34
CA LEU A 78 18.99 -8.63 14.94
C LEU A 78 17.66 -8.56 14.18
N PRO A 79 17.69 -8.49 12.85
CA PRO A 79 16.48 -8.61 12.02
C PRO A 79 15.71 -9.89 12.36
N ARG A 80 14.39 -9.75 12.56
CA ARG A 80 13.50 -10.88 12.89
C ARG A 80 13.29 -11.87 11.74
N GLY A 81 13.72 -11.52 10.57
CA GLY A 81 13.48 -12.15 9.30
C GLY A 81 13.02 -11.12 8.27
N SER A 82 12.39 -11.52 7.19
CA SER A 82 11.81 -10.60 6.23
C SER A 82 10.38 -10.23 6.61
N PHE A 83 10.06 -8.93 6.50
CA PHE A 83 8.70 -8.43 6.71
C PHE A 83 7.83 -8.71 5.48
N GLY A 84 6.54 -8.85 5.75
CA GLY A 84 5.49 -8.91 4.76
C GLY A 84 4.83 -7.56 4.60
N ASP A 85 3.52 -7.55 4.70
CA ASP A 85 2.67 -6.39 4.49
C ASP A 85 2.64 -5.45 5.70
N VAL A 86 2.32 -4.18 5.43
CA VAL A 86 2.08 -3.16 6.46
C VAL A 86 0.65 -2.68 6.33
N GLN A 87 -0.11 -2.76 7.42
CA GLN A 87 -1.47 -2.27 7.50
C GLN A 87 -1.57 -1.15 8.55
N PHE A 88 -2.61 -0.34 8.43
CA PHE A 88 -2.82 0.82 9.30
C PHE A 88 -4.29 0.92 9.73
N PHE A 89 -4.52 1.22 11.00
CA PHE A 89 -5.85 1.50 11.54
C PHE A 89 -5.77 2.44 12.75
N GLY A 90 -6.51 3.52 12.70
CA GLY A 90 -6.55 4.51 13.79
C GLY A 90 -5.18 5.14 14.03
N HIS A 91 -4.58 4.83 15.16
CA HIS A 91 -3.22 5.26 15.54
C HIS A 91 -2.25 4.08 15.65
N CYS A 92 -2.58 2.96 15.00
CA CYS A 92 -1.80 1.74 15.03
C CYS A 92 -1.32 1.36 13.63
N ALA A 93 -0.07 0.94 13.54
CA ALA A 93 0.46 0.24 12.39
C ALA A 93 0.72 -1.23 12.73
N TYR A 94 0.56 -2.09 11.75
CA TYR A 94 0.77 -3.52 11.88
C TYR A 94 1.74 -3.96 10.81
N ALA A 95 2.82 -4.65 11.18
CA ALA A 95 3.81 -5.15 10.24
C ALA A 95 3.85 -6.69 10.31
N SER A 96 3.41 -7.34 9.26
CA SER A 96 3.38 -8.80 9.16
C SER A 96 4.78 -9.38 8.90
N MET A 97 4.91 -10.70 9.04
CA MET A 97 6.15 -11.43 8.74
C MET A 97 5.96 -12.29 7.50
N ARG A 98 6.95 -12.26 6.62
CA ARG A 98 7.06 -13.15 5.47
C ARG A 98 7.83 -14.43 5.81
N ASP A 99 9.10 -14.26 6.16
CA ASP A 99 10.02 -15.35 6.45
C ASP A 99 10.70 -15.06 7.79
N PRO A 100 10.11 -15.55 8.90
CA PRO A 100 10.69 -15.32 10.22
C PRO A 100 12.01 -16.10 10.37
N SER A 101 13.00 -15.46 10.98
CA SER A 101 14.30 -16.09 11.23
C SER A 101 14.19 -17.25 12.23
N ASN A 102 13.26 -17.15 13.18
CA ASN A 102 13.01 -18.19 14.18
C ASN A 102 11.60 -18.05 14.78
N LEU A 103 10.75 -19.04 14.54
CA LEU A 103 9.36 -19.07 15.05
C LEU A 103 9.27 -19.18 16.58
N ALA A 104 10.34 -19.60 17.26
CA ALA A 104 10.35 -19.72 18.72
C ALA A 104 10.54 -18.39 19.45
N LEU A 105 11.01 -17.35 18.77
CA LEU A 105 11.20 -16.02 19.39
C LEU A 105 9.86 -15.35 19.72
N GLU A 106 9.79 -14.70 20.86
CA GLU A 106 8.60 -13.94 21.29
C GLU A 106 8.29 -12.77 20.33
N SER A 107 9.33 -12.20 19.70
CA SER A 107 9.20 -11.16 18.68
C SER A 107 8.64 -11.65 17.35
N THR A 108 8.59 -12.96 17.08
CA THR A 108 8.12 -13.50 15.81
C THR A 108 6.60 -13.45 15.72
N GLY A 109 6.10 -12.84 14.66
CA GLY A 109 4.68 -12.62 14.39
C GLY A 109 4.42 -11.19 13.91
N THR A 110 3.15 -10.85 13.77
CA THR A 110 2.73 -9.51 13.34
C THR A 110 2.98 -8.50 14.46
N ALA A 111 3.84 -7.53 14.21
CA ALA A 111 4.14 -6.46 15.15
C ALA A 111 2.99 -5.44 15.18
N VAL A 112 2.64 -4.98 16.38
CA VAL A 112 1.68 -3.88 16.63
C VAL A 112 2.46 -2.66 17.12
N LEU A 113 2.37 -1.57 16.39
CA LEU A 113 3.08 -0.33 16.70
C LEU A 113 2.10 0.80 17.02
N ASP A 114 2.43 1.57 18.05
CA ASP A 114 1.81 2.86 18.35
C ASP A 114 2.47 3.94 17.47
N VAL A 115 1.68 4.55 16.61
CA VAL A 115 2.12 5.60 15.67
C VAL A 115 1.43 6.95 15.94
N ARG A 116 0.89 7.16 17.13
CA ARG A 116 0.33 8.46 17.55
C ARG A 116 1.32 9.60 17.40
N VAL A 117 2.60 9.31 17.56
CA VAL A 117 3.70 10.22 17.25
C VAL A 117 4.46 9.63 16.06
N PRO A 118 4.16 10.01 14.81
CA PRO A 118 4.75 9.40 13.63
C PRO A 118 6.28 9.45 13.60
N SER A 119 6.89 10.47 14.20
CA SER A 119 8.37 10.58 14.32
C SER A 119 8.99 9.62 15.34
N ASN A 120 8.18 8.92 16.13
CA ASN A 120 8.65 7.94 17.12
C ASN A 120 7.68 6.75 17.18
N PRO A 121 7.63 5.91 16.15
CA PRO A 121 6.80 4.71 16.15
C PRO A 121 7.30 3.71 17.20
N VAL A 122 6.42 3.29 18.10
CA VAL A 122 6.77 2.41 19.22
C VAL A 122 6.18 1.02 19.03
N TRP A 123 7.00 0.00 18.94
CA TRP A 123 6.55 -1.38 18.95
C TRP A 123 6.04 -1.77 20.35
N VAL A 124 4.74 -2.12 20.43
CA VAL A 124 4.03 -2.36 21.70
C VAL A 124 3.92 -3.84 22.00
N ARG A 125 3.61 -4.66 20.98
CA ARG A 125 3.40 -6.11 21.14
C ARG A 125 3.53 -6.86 19.81
N THR A 126 3.49 -8.18 19.90
CA THR A 126 3.45 -9.09 18.76
C THR A 126 2.22 -9.98 18.83
N LEU A 127 1.47 -10.08 17.74
CA LEU A 127 0.39 -11.05 17.57
C LEU A 127 0.99 -12.38 17.11
N ARG A 128 0.68 -13.46 17.81
CA ARG A 128 1.30 -14.78 17.61
C ARG A 128 0.32 -15.91 17.42
N THR A 129 -0.92 -15.63 17.08
CA THR A 129 -1.84 -16.68 16.65
C THR A 129 -1.31 -17.37 15.38
N PRO A 130 -1.75 -18.56 15.05
CA PRO A 130 -1.12 -19.37 14.02
C PRO A 130 -0.87 -18.67 12.70
N ALA A 131 -1.87 -17.95 12.14
CA ALA A 131 -1.67 -17.23 10.88
C ALA A 131 -0.82 -15.97 11.05
N MET A 132 -0.93 -15.26 12.17
CA MET A 132 -0.18 -14.03 12.42
C MET A 132 1.33 -14.23 12.51
N GLN A 133 1.81 -15.45 12.75
CA GLN A 133 3.25 -15.75 12.81
C GLN A 133 3.93 -15.65 11.45
N ARG A 134 3.17 -15.82 10.35
CA ARG A 134 3.68 -15.77 8.99
C ARG A 134 2.59 -15.31 8.02
N ALA A 135 2.08 -14.11 8.23
CA ALA A 135 0.94 -13.57 7.51
C ALA A 135 1.27 -13.11 6.09
N TYR A 136 2.44 -12.54 5.87
CA TYR A 136 2.91 -11.98 4.60
C TYR A 136 1.89 -11.04 3.96
N SER A 137 1.60 -11.18 2.66
CA SER A 137 0.66 -10.35 1.91
C SER A 137 -0.81 -10.79 2.00
N ALA A 138 -1.07 -11.96 2.54
CA ALA A 138 -2.44 -12.37 2.90
C ALA A 138 -2.90 -11.74 4.24
N PHE A 139 -2.55 -10.47 4.45
CA PHE A 139 -2.77 -9.71 5.69
C PHE A 139 -3.52 -8.42 5.36
N GLU A 140 -4.80 -8.36 5.68
CA GLU A 140 -5.69 -7.29 5.30
C GLU A 140 -6.42 -6.66 6.48
N ILE A 141 -6.62 -5.33 6.41
CA ILE A 141 -7.53 -4.59 7.29
C ILE A 141 -8.57 -3.86 6.44
N GLN A 142 -9.83 -4.19 6.68
CA GLN A 142 -10.96 -3.43 6.13
C GLN A 142 -11.85 -2.98 7.29
N LYS A 143 -12.16 -1.68 7.34
CA LYS A 143 -12.86 -1.08 8.49
C LYS A 143 -12.13 -1.44 9.79
N ASN A 144 -12.80 -2.13 10.70
CA ASN A 144 -12.26 -2.58 11.99
C ASN A 144 -11.97 -4.09 12.03
N ILE A 145 -11.91 -4.77 10.91
CA ILE A 145 -11.60 -6.21 10.84
C ILE A 145 -10.22 -6.40 10.22
N MET A 146 -9.39 -7.13 10.95
CA MET A 146 -8.07 -7.54 10.53
C MET A 146 -8.06 -9.04 10.30
N ILE A 147 -7.61 -9.46 9.14
CA ILE A 147 -7.54 -10.86 8.71
C ILE A 147 -6.12 -11.22 8.32
N SER A 148 -5.75 -12.46 8.57
CA SER A 148 -4.49 -13.02 8.11
C SER A 148 -4.66 -14.46 7.69
N ALA A 149 -4.00 -14.87 6.62
CA ALA A 149 -3.80 -16.27 6.31
C ALA A 149 -2.31 -16.64 6.41
N PHE A 150 -2.03 -17.85 6.88
CA PHE A 150 -0.67 -18.34 7.02
C PHE A 150 -0.06 -18.60 5.65
N LYS A 151 1.06 -17.92 5.37
CA LYS A 151 1.81 -18.15 4.14
C LYS A 151 2.53 -19.50 4.19
N ASP A 152 2.18 -20.37 3.30
CA ASP A 152 2.88 -21.63 3.09
C ASP A 152 3.23 -21.85 1.62
N PHE A 153 4.50 -22.01 1.32
CA PHE A 153 4.99 -22.34 -0.04
C PHE A 153 5.14 -23.87 -0.26
N GLY A 154 4.81 -24.66 0.74
CA GLY A 154 5.05 -26.10 0.72
C GLY A 154 3.81 -26.94 0.97
N PRO A 155 3.95 -28.27 0.87
CA PRO A 155 2.87 -29.21 1.14
C PRO A 155 2.60 -29.40 2.65
N SER A 156 3.01 -28.47 3.51
CA SER A 156 2.94 -28.63 4.97
C SER A 156 1.50 -28.70 5.52
N GLY A 157 0.52 -28.30 4.73
CA GLY A 157 -0.90 -28.39 5.10
C GLY A 157 -1.32 -27.40 6.19
N ASN A 158 -0.52 -26.38 6.46
CA ASN A 158 -0.86 -25.32 7.41
C ASN A 158 -1.84 -24.34 6.74
N ASN A 159 -3.12 -24.50 7.06
CA ASN A 159 -4.22 -23.75 6.44
C ASN A 159 -4.83 -22.77 7.45
N TRP A 160 -4.03 -22.16 8.29
CA TRP A 160 -4.52 -21.28 9.34
C TRP A 160 -4.97 -19.93 8.76
N PHE A 161 -6.07 -19.45 9.30
CA PHE A 161 -6.71 -18.21 8.96
C PHE A 161 -7.23 -17.56 10.24
N ASP A 162 -6.71 -16.40 10.58
CA ASP A 162 -7.01 -15.70 11.82
C ASP A 162 -7.84 -14.45 11.57
N ILE A 163 -8.81 -14.18 12.44
CA ILE A 163 -9.62 -12.95 12.43
C ILE A 163 -9.45 -12.22 13.77
N TYR A 164 -9.22 -10.94 13.66
CA TYR A 164 -9.22 -10.00 14.78
C TYR A 164 -10.19 -8.85 14.51
N GLU A 165 -10.73 -8.30 15.58
CA GLU A 165 -11.50 -7.07 15.57
C GLU A 165 -10.71 -5.95 16.25
N LEU A 166 -10.66 -4.81 15.58
CA LEU A 166 -9.98 -3.61 16.04
C LEU A 166 -11.01 -2.69 16.68
N GLY A 167 -10.73 -2.23 17.88
CA GLY A 167 -11.57 -1.24 18.58
C GLY A 167 -10.89 0.11 18.68
N ASP A 168 -11.42 0.96 19.53
CA ASP A 168 -10.81 2.26 19.87
C ASP A 168 -9.39 2.08 20.44
N ASP A 169 -9.14 0.99 21.14
CA ASP A 169 -7.81 0.55 21.55
C ASP A 169 -7.22 -0.42 20.49
N CYS A 170 -6.81 0.11 19.37
CA CYS A 170 -6.21 -0.66 18.29
C CYS A 170 -4.85 -1.30 18.64
N LEU A 171 -4.24 -0.90 19.77
CA LEU A 171 -3.04 -1.56 20.30
C LEU A 171 -3.35 -2.92 20.93
N ASN A 172 -4.62 -3.19 21.24
CA ASN A 172 -5.11 -4.44 21.82
C ASN A 172 -6.18 -5.10 20.93
N PRO A 173 -5.81 -5.58 19.72
CA PRO A 173 -6.76 -6.24 18.84
C PRO A 173 -7.45 -7.42 19.52
N VAL A 174 -8.76 -7.53 19.34
CA VAL A 174 -9.55 -8.61 19.93
C VAL A 174 -9.54 -9.81 18.99
N PHE A 175 -8.90 -10.89 19.41
CA PHE A 175 -8.92 -12.15 18.68
C PHE A 175 -10.34 -12.74 18.63
N ARG A 176 -10.80 -13.11 17.43
CA ARG A 176 -12.13 -13.68 17.18
C ARG A 176 -12.09 -15.17 16.90
N SER A 177 -11.23 -15.58 15.98
CA SER A 177 -11.14 -16.99 15.60
C SER A 177 -9.86 -17.35 14.86
N THR A 178 -9.47 -18.63 14.94
CA THR A 178 -8.60 -19.31 14.00
C THR A 178 -9.39 -20.38 13.27
N SER A 179 -9.33 -20.40 11.95
CA SER A 179 -9.92 -21.44 11.11
C SER A 179 -8.83 -22.19 10.35
N THR A 180 -9.11 -23.44 9.96
CA THR A 180 -8.25 -24.26 9.10
C THR A 180 -8.86 -24.50 7.72
N THR A 181 -9.88 -23.72 7.35
CA THR A 181 -10.64 -23.90 6.10
C THR A 181 -9.98 -23.26 4.89
N ALA A 182 -9.06 -22.32 5.07
CA ALA A 182 -8.32 -21.71 3.97
C ALA A 182 -6.97 -22.39 3.82
N SER A 183 -6.67 -22.96 2.66
CA SER A 183 -5.33 -23.50 2.39
C SER A 183 -4.33 -22.37 2.16
N GLY A 184 -3.08 -22.58 2.60
CA GLY A 184 -1.96 -21.66 2.62
C GLY A 184 -1.97 -20.60 1.53
N ASN A 185 -2.49 -19.44 1.87
CA ASN A 185 -2.63 -18.34 0.94
C ASN A 185 -1.32 -17.56 0.84
N HIS A 186 -1.02 -17.10 -0.36
CA HIS A 186 0.09 -16.20 -0.61
C HIS A 186 -0.37 -14.75 -0.53
N ASP A 187 -1.53 -14.50 -1.09
CA ASP A 187 -2.20 -13.22 -1.10
C ASP A 187 -3.69 -13.38 -0.85
N GLY A 188 -4.40 -12.29 -0.60
CA GLY A 188 -5.83 -12.35 -0.37
C GLY A 188 -6.46 -10.98 -0.12
N TRP A 189 -7.77 -10.95 -0.22
CA TRP A 189 -8.58 -9.75 -0.17
C TRP A 189 -9.78 -9.90 0.76
N LEU A 190 -9.94 -8.97 1.68
CA LEU A 190 -11.16 -8.83 2.47
C LEU A 190 -12.10 -7.82 1.79
N SER A 191 -13.32 -8.26 1.47
CA SER A 191 -14.31 -7.36 0.85
C SER A 191 -14.56 -6.09 1.68
N PRO A 192 -14.90 -4.97 1.06
CA PRO A 192 -15.13 -3.70 1.77
C PRO A 192 -16.22 -3.77 2.84
N ASP A 193 -17.18 -4.68 2.74
CA ASP A 193 -18.20 -4.94 3.77
C ASP A 193 -17.69 -5.79 4.94
N THR A 194 -16.49 -6.39 4.80
CA THR A 194 -15.83 -7.32 5.74
C THR A 194 -16.45 -8.71 5.84
N ASN A 195 -17.38 -9.04 4.97
CA ASN A 195 -18.15 -10.29 5.08
C ASN A 195 -17.63 -11.41 4.19
N THR A 196 -16.73 -11.12 3.26
CA THR A 196 -16.15 -12.11 2.36
C THR A 196 -14.64 -11.97 2.30
N TYR A 197 -13.93 -13.09 2.43
CA TYR A 197 -12.49 -13.15 2.16
C TYR A 197 -12.23 -14.02 0.95
N TYR A 198 -11.40 -13.51 0.04
CA TYR A 198 -10.89 -14.20 -1.13
C TYR A 198 -9.42 -14.49 -0.91
N GLY A 199 -9.02 -15.74 -0.93
CA GLY A 199 -7.63 -16.15 -0.71
C GLY A 199 -7.05 -16.83 -1.95
N ILE A 200 -5.83 -16.44 -2.32
CA ILE A 200 -5.10 -16.97 -3.46
C ILE A 200 -4.00 -17.91 -2.97
N PRO A 201 -4.15 -19.23 -3.14
CA PRO A 201 -3.08 -20.17 -2.84
C PRO A 201 -2.00 -20.08 -3.92
N PHE A 202 -0.78 -19.73 -3.52
CA PHE A 202 0.36 -19.62 -4.41
C PHE A 202 1.41 -20.68 -4.05
N GLY A 203 1.86 -21.41 -5.06
CA GLY A 203 2.79 -22.53 -4.86
C GLY A 203 2.08 -23.88 -4.83
N GLY A 204 2.79 -24.92 -4.46
CA GLY A 204 2.27 -26.28 -4.44
C GLY A 204 2.30 -26.98 -5.81
N GLN A 205 1.41 -27.95 -5.99
CA GLN A 205 1.38 -28.78 -7.19
C GLN A 205 0.94 -27.97 -8.42
N THR A 206 1.56 -28.24 -9.55
CA THR A 206 1.09 -27.72 -10.84
C THR A 206 -0.28 -28.30 -11.20
N ILE A 207 -0.99 -27.66 -12.13
CA ILE A 207 -2.26 -28.22 -12.65
C ILE A 207 -2.08 -29.60 -13.28
N GLN A 208 -0.92 -29.86 -13.88
CA GLN A 208 -0.61 -31.20 -14.41
C GLN A 208 -0.49 -32.24 -13.30
N GLN A 209 0.00 -31.86 -12.13
CA GLN A 209 0.10 -32.73 -10.95
C GLN A 209 -1.24 -32.83 -10.20
N ASN A 210 -2.04 -31.77 -10.20
CA ASN A 210 -3.37 -31.73 -9.57
C ASN A 210 -4.34 -30.90 -10.42
N PRO A 211 -5.10 -31.52 -11.32
CA PRO A 211 -6.06 -30.83 -12.17
C PRO A 211 -7.24 -30.21 -11.40
N ASN A 212 -7.46 -30.61 -10.17
CA ASN A 212 -8.50 -30.07 -9.28
C ASN A 212 -7.94 -29.03 -8.29
N ARG A 213 -6.76 -28.53 -8.52
CA ARG A 213 -6.16 -27.49 -7.69
C ARG A 213 -7.10 -26.30 -7.57
N ILE A 214 -7.25 -25.81 -6.36
CA ILE A 214 -8.01 -24.60 -6.07
C ILE A 214 -7.15 -23.39 -6.41
N ASP A 215 -7.70 -22.42 -7.11
CA ASP A 215 -7.05 -21.16 -7.47
C ASP A 215 -7.57 -19.99 -6.64
N VAL A 216 -8.81 -20.04 -6.16
CA VAL A 216 -9.41 -19.04 -5.27
C VAL A 216 -10.23 -19.74 -4.20
N HIS A 217 -9.92 -19.46 -2.93
CA HIS A 217 -10.76 -19.79 -1.79
C HIS A 217 -11.69 -18.62 -1.48
N VAL A 218 -12.96 -18.88 -1.26
CA VAL A 218 -13.93 -17.87 -0.86
C VAL A 218 -14.54 -18.26 0.47
N LEU A 219 -14.35 -17.42 1.49
CA LEU A 219 -14.85 -17.63 2.83
C LEU A 219 -15.94 -16.61 3.16
N ASP A 220 -17.00 -17.07 3.81
CA ASP A 220 -17.94 -16.21 4.53
C ASP A 220 -17.35 -15.87 5.89
N THR A 221 -17.10 -14.59 6.09
CA THR A 221 -16.59 -14.04 7.33
C THR A 221 -17.63 -13.15 8.04
N THR A 222 -18.93 -13.30 7.70
CA THR A 222 -20.01 -12.56 8.36
C THR A 222 -20.01 -12.80 9.86
N ASP A 223 -19.92 -14.07 10.27
CA ASP A 223 -19.62 -14.44 11.66
C ASP A 223 -18.10 -14.53 11.84
N LYS A 224 -17.52 -13.51 12.47
CA LYS A 224 -16.07 -13.43 12.72
C LYS A 224 -15.54 -14.54 13.64
N ALA A 225 -16.43 -15.16 14.44
CA ALA A 225 -16.08 -16.25 15.33
C ALA A 225 -16.10 -17.63 14.62
N HIS A 226 -16.90 -17.77 13.55
CA HIS A 226 -17.09 -19.02 12.84
C HIS A 226 -17.09 -18.83 11.32
N PRO A 227 -15.97 -18.43 10.72
CA PRO A 227 -15.88 -18.29 9.26
C PRO A 227 -16.11 -19.64 8.58
N VAL A 228 -16.86 -19.64 7.49
CA VAL A 228 -17.19 -20.84 6.73
C VAL A 228 -16.81 -20.72 5.25
N GLN A 229 -16.44 -21.83 4.64
CA GLN A 229 -16.13 -21.84 3.21
C GLN A 229 -17.42 -21.76 2.39
N LEU A 230 -17.48 -20.78 1.45
CA LEU A 230 -18.57 -20.64 0.50
C LEU A 230 -18.29 -21.38 -0.80
N LEU A 231 -17.07 -21.24 -1.31
CA LEU A 231 -16.71 -21.70 -2.64
C LEU A 231 -15.21 -21.97 -2.72
N ASN A 232 -14.85 -23.03 -3.46
CA ASN A 232 -13.52 -23.24 -4.02
C ASN A 232 -13.61 -23.15 -5.54
N TRP A 233 -12.93 -22.18 -6.12
CA TRP A 233 -12.93 -22.00 -7.55
C TRP A 233 -11.59 -22.43 -8.17
N ASN A 234 -11.63 -22.92 -9.40
CA ASN A 234 -10.43 -23.22 -10.17
C ASN A 234 -10.59 -22.81 -11.64
N ARG A 235 -9.47 -22.62 -12.30
CA ARG A 235 -9.38 -22.15 -13.69
C ARG A 235 -9.99 -23.10 -14.74
N ASN A 236 -10.31 -24.35 -14.41
CA ASN A 236 -11.03 -25.24 -15.32
C ASN A 236 -12.44 -24.74 -15.63
N GLN A 237 -12.96 -23.82 -14.82
CA GLN A 237 -14.25 -23.16 -15.01
C GLN A 237 -14.18 -21.98 -15.98
N LEU A 238 -12.98 -21.56 -16.41
CA LEU A 238 -12.80 -20.55 -17.46
C LEU A 238 -13.22 -21.10 -18.84
N PRO A 239 -13.66 -20.20 -19.74
CA PRO A 239 -13.86 -20.55 -21.14
C PRO A 239 -12.60 -21.18 -21.76
N PRO A 240 -12.73 -22.17 -22.64
CA PRO A 240 -11.58 -22.89 -23.20
C PRO A 240 -10.52 -21.97 -23.82
N GLU A 241 -10.95 -20.92 -24.52
CA GLU A 241 -10.07 -19.94 -25.17
C GLU A 241 -9.22 -19.13 -24.19
N VAL A 242 -9.68 -18.94 -22.95
CA VAL A 242 -8.91 -18.32 -21.87
C VAL A 242 -8.12 -19.36 -21.11
N ARG A 243 -8.79 -20.44 -20.70
CA ARG A 243 -8.20 -21.55 -19.95
C ARG A 243 -6.97 -22.10 -20.65
N ASP A 244 -7.05 -22.30 -21.98
CA ASP A 244 -5.95 -22.90 -22.76
C ASP A 244 -4.77 -21.92 -22.94
N ARG A 245 -4.95 -20.64 -22.63
CA ARG A 245 -3.88 -19.63 -22.54
C ARG A 245 -3.22 -19.62 -21.16
N VAL A 246 -3.98 -19.94 -20.11
CA VAL A 246 -3.47 -19.98 -18.75
C VAL A 246 -2.46 -21.13 -18.63
N VAL A 247 -1.18 -20.78 -18.56
CA VAL A 247 -0.11 -21.78 -18.48
C VAL A 247 -0.36 -22.70 -17.29
N PRO A 248 -0.34 -24.01 -17.48
CA PRO A 248 -0.70 -24.98 -16.43
C PRO A 248 0.14 -24.90 -15.14
N THR A 249 1.32 -24.28 -15.23
CA THR A 249 2.29 -24.19 -14.12
C THR A 249 2.20 -22.89 -13.33
N ARG A 250 1.34 -21.92 -13.70
CA ARG A 250 1.24 -20.62 -13.05
C ARG A 250 -0.07 -20.42 -12.32
N ASN A 251 -0.03 -19.49 -11.39
CA ASN A 251 -1.11 -19.18 -10.47
C ASN A 251 -1.71 -17.82 -10.78
N PHE A 252 -2.85 -17.56 -10.21
CA PHE A 252 -3.22 -16.21 -9.83
C PHE A 252 -2.34 -15.78 -8.67
N HIS A 253 -2.10 -14.48 -8.53
CA HIS A 253 -1.25 -13.97 -7.47
C HIS A 253 -2.05 -13.09 -6.50
N ASP A 254 -2.78 -12.15 -7.03
CA ASP A 254 -3.53 -11.19 -6.24
C ASP A 254 -4.98 -11.04 -6.72
N VAL A 255 -5.81 -10.45 -5.87
CA VAL A 255 -7.24 -10.32 -6.05
C VAL A 255 -7.79 -9.08 -5.37
N SER A 256 -8.72 -8.39 -6.02
CA SER A 256 -9.54 -7.35 -5.37
C SER A 256 -10.99 -7.41 -5.81
N THR A 257 -11.86 -6.65 -5.14
CA THR A 257 -13.28 -6.52 -5.52
C THR A 257 -13.66 -5.06 -5.71
N ASN A 258 -14.75 -4.82 -6.44
CA ASN A 258 -15.44 -3.54 -6.35
C ASN A 258 -16.13 -3.38 -4.98
N ASP A 259 -16.74 -2.21 -4.75
CA ASP A 259 -17.24 -1.81 -3.43
C ASP A 259 -18.38 -2.68 -2.89
N ASP A 260 -19.26 -3.16 -3.77
CA ASP A 260 -20.38 -4.00 -3.40
C ASP A 260 -20.08 -5.51 -3.48
N GLY A 261 -18.84 -5.87 -3.82
CA GLY A 261 -18.39 -7.26 -3.92
C GLY A 261 -18.97 -8.03 -5.10
N THR A 262 -19.63 -7.36 -6.06
CA THR A 262 -20.25 -8.01 -7.21
C THR A 262 -19.30 -8.30 -8.36
N ARG A 263 -18.08 -7.75 -8.29
CA ARG A 263 -16.97 -7.99 -9.24
C ARG A 263 -15.73 -8.42 -8.51
N LEU A 264 -15.04 -9.36 -9.13
CA LEU A 264 -13.75 -9.86 -8.69
C LEU A 264 -12.73 -9.64 -9.80
N TYR A 265 -11.61 -9.05 -9.44
CA TYR A 265 -10.49 -8.75 -10.32
C TYR A 265 -9.33 -9.66 -9.93
N LEU A 266 -8.86 -10.47 -10.86
CA LEU A 266 -7.79 -11.44 -10.65
C LEU A 266 -6.66 -11.13 -11.62
N ASP A 267 -5.47 -11.02 -11.11
CA ASP A 267 -4.29 -11.03 -11.96
C ASP A 267 -3.92 -12.45 -12.36
N LEU A 268 -3.37 -12.59 -13.55
CA LEU A 268 -2.84 -13.84 -14.03
C LEU A 268 -1.32 -13.80 -14.01
N TYR A 269 -0.72 -14.39 -13.00
CA TYR A 269 0.73 -14.52 -12.84
C TYR A 269 1.29 -15.50 -13.87
N GLY A 270 1.37 -15.08 -15.13
CA GLY A 270 1.50 -16.00 -16.26
C GLY A 270 2.78 -15.89 -17.05
N GLY A 271 3.71 -15.04 -16.71
CA GLY A 271 4.82 -14.81 -17.61
C GLY A 271 6.16 -15.29 -17.11
N ASN A 272 7.01 -15.69 -17.93
CA ASN A 272 8.45 -15.75 -17.90
C ASN A 272 9.07 -17.15 -18.05
N ASN A 273 10.04 -17.23 -18.94
CA ASN A 273 10.82 -18.44 -19.23
C ASN A 273 11.66 -18.94 -18.05
N ALA A 274 12.15 -18.07 -17.18
CA ALA A 274 13.01 -18.42 -16.06
C ALA A 274 12.31 -19.33 -15.04
N LEU A 275 10.99 -19.20 -14.96
CA LEU A 275 10.16 -20.08 -14.13
C LEU A 275 9.33 -21.07 -14.96
N GLY A 276 9.66 -21.27 -16.23
CA GLY A 276 8.93 -22.13 -17.15
C GLY A 276 7.69 -21.47 -17.77
N GLY A 277 7.72 -20.18 -18.01
CA GLY A 277 6.55 -19.34 -18.24
C GLY A 277 6.09 -19.14 -19.65
N PHE A 278 6.87 -19.36 -20.69
CA PHE A 278 6.30 -19.53 -22.03
C PHE A 278 6.08 -21.01 -22.26
N PRO A 279 4.97 -21.37 -22.94
CA PRO A 279 4.81 -22.76 -23.27
C PRO A 279 6.06 -23.21 -24.00
N ALA A 280 6.71 -24.23 -23.44
CA ALA A 280 7.80 -24.94 -24.13
C ALA A 280 7.35 -25.47 -25.51
N ASP A 281 6.06 -25.32 -25.83
CA ASP A 281 5.43 -25.72 -27.07
C ASP A 281 5.58 -24.68 -28.20
N GLY A 282 6.25 -23.57 -27.97
CA GLY A 282 6.43 -22.52 -28.96
C GLY A 282 5.14 -21.85 -29.45
N SER A 283 4.03 -22.01 -28.71
CA SER A 283 2.73 -21.47 -29.13
C SER A 283 2.65 -19.94 -29.05
N GLY A 284 3.65 -19.27 -28.46
CA GLY A 284 3.68 -17.81 -28.29
C GLY A 284 2.52 -17.26 -27.46
N ARG A 285 1.83 -18.10 -26.68
CA ARG A 285 0.66 -17.70 -25.88
C ARG A 285 1.12 -17.09 -24.59
N CYS A 286 1.02 -15.80 -24.47
CA CYS A 286 1.23 -15.12 -23.21
C CYS A 286 -0.02 -15.19 -22.33
N ALA A 287 0.19 -15.43 -21.04
CA ALA A 287 -0.86 -15.57 -20.04
C ALA A 287 -0.91 -14.44 -19.01
N ASN A 288 -0.10 -13.39 -19.16
CA ASN A 288 -0.19 -12.22 -18.28
C ASN A 288 -1.44 -11.41 -18.59
N GLY A 289 -2.16 -11.04 -17.55
CA GLY A 289 -3.35 -10.24 -17.76
C GLY A 289 -4.26 -10.13 -16.55
N LEU A 290 -5.34 -9.41 -16.76
CA LEU A 290 -6.44 -9.21 -15.83
C LEU A 290 -7.63 -10.07 -16.25
N ILE A 291 -8.18 -10.85 -15.31
CA ILE A 291 -9.47 -11.52 -15.45
C ILE A 291 -10.50 -10.77 -14.59
N ILE A 292 -11.65 -10.48 -15.19
CA ILE A 292 -12.81 -9.92 -14.50
C ILE A 292 -13.88 -11.01 -14.38
N MET A 293 -14.38 -11.18 -13.14
CA MET A 293 -15.40 -12.16 -12.81
C MET A 293 -16.63 -11.47 -12.19
N ASP A 294 -17.81 -11.99 -12.51
CA ASP A 294 -19.04 -11.69 -11.76
C ASP A 294 -19.04 -12.54 -10.48
N SER A 295 -18.98 -11.88 -9.33
CA SER A 295 -19.05 -12.46 -7.99
C SER A 295 -20.37 -12.18 -7.27
N SER A 296 -21.41 -11.75 -7.98
CA SER A 296 -22.71 -11.37 -7.41
C SER A 296 -23.36 -12.49 -6.59
N ASP A 297 -23.19 -13.76 -6.99
CA ASP A 297 -23.73 -14.88 -6.21
C ASP A 297 -23.09 -14.97 -4.83
N VAL A 298 -21.79 -14.66 -4.74
CA VAL A 298 -21.04 -14.64 -3.48
C VAL A 298 -21.47 -13.42 -2.65
N ALA A 299 -21.49 -12.23 -3.25
CA ALA A 299 -21.86 -10.99 -2.57
C ALA A 299 -23.27 -11.07 -1.94
N PHE A 300 -24.23 -11.63 -2.66
CA PHE A 300 -25.62 -11.76 -2.22
C PHE A 300 -25.92 -13.09 -1.49
N ARG A 301 -24.91 -13.91 -1.16
CA ARG A 301 -25.07 -15.20 -0.47
C ARG A 301 -26.11 -16.10 -1.13
N ARG A 302 -26.12 -16.17 -2.47
CA ARG A 302 -27.03 -17.05 -3.20
C ARG A 302 -26.70 -18.51 -2.92
N PRO A 303 -27.68 -19.41 -2.95
CA PRO A 303 -27.42 -20.85 -2.81
C PRO A 303 -26.49 -21.36 -3.93
N ASN A 304 -25.46 -22.14 -3.57
CA ASN A 304 -24.44 -22.66 -4.50
C ASN A 304 -23.79 -21.56 -5.34
N PRO A 305 -23.15 -20.57 -4.71
CA PRO A 305 -22.60 -19.42 -5.40
C PRO A 305 -21.57 -19.81 -6.44
N GLN A 306 -21.48 -19.03 -7.52
CA GLN A 306 -20.54 -19.24 -8.61
C GLN A 306 -19.77 -17.94 -8.88
N LEU A 307 -18.52 -18.05 -9.31
CA LEU A 307 -17.78 -16.98 -9.97
C LEU A 307 -17.93 -17.20 -11.48
N ARG A 308 -18.44 -16.19 -12.19
CA ARG A 308 -18.67 -16.27 -13.64
C ARG A 308 -17.71 -15.37 -14.38
N PHE A 309 -17.09 -15.92 -15.41
CA PHE A 309 -16.18 -15.18 -16.28
C PHE A 309 -16.89 -14.03 -17.01
N ILE A 310 -16.30 -12.85 -17.02
CA ILE A 310 -16.74 -11.69 -17.82
C ILE A 310 -15.76 -11.44 -18.95
N SER A 311 -14.48 -11.18 -18.64
CA SER A 311 -13.48 -10.85 -19.63
C SER A 311 -12.06 -11.21 -19.19
N PHE A 312 -11.18 -11.28 -20.18
CA PHE A 312 -9.73 -11.42 -20.01
C PHE A 312 -9.01 -10.40 -20.89
N THR A 313 -8.23 -9.54 -20.30
CA THR A 313 -7.36 -8.58 -20.99
C THR A 313 -5.92 -8.98 -20.77
N SER A 314 -5.23 -9.30 -21.87
CA SER A 314 -3.81 -9.65 -21.86
C SER A 314 -2.99 -8.47 -22.37
N TRP A 315 -1.95 -8.11 -21.64
CA TRP A 315 -0.95 -7.11 -22.08
C TRP A 315 0.29 -7.72 -22.72
N CYS A 316 0.24 -8.98 -23.05
CA CYS A 316 1.23 -9.60 -23.91
C CYS A 316 1.02 -9.27 -25.39
N ASP A 317 -0.12 -8.71 -25.77
CA ASP A 317 -0.34 -8.17 -27.10
C ASP A 317 0.16 -6.71 -27.14
N PRO A 318 1.15 -6.39 -28.00
CA PRO A 318 1.65 -5.03 -28.15
C PRO A 318 0.58 -3.97 -28.40
N LYS A 319 -0.52 -4.36 -29.01
CA LYS A 319 -1.65 -3.47 -29.29
C LYS A 319 -2.43 -3.06 -28.03
N ASN A 320 -2.34 -3.88 -26.98
CA ASN A 320 -3.07 -3.69 -25.75
C ASN A 320 -2.20 -3.13 -24.62
N ASP A 321 -0.89 -2.98 -24.84
CA ASP A 321 0.04 -2.47 -23.84
C ASP A 321 0.82 -1.26 -24.37
N PRO A 322 0.46 -0.03 -23.96
CA PRO A 322 1.22 1.18 -24.32
C PRO A 322 2.69 1.14 -23.87
N GLY A 323 3.00 0.38 -22.82
CA GLY A 323 4.38 0.15 -22.34
C GLY A 323 5.21 -0.72 -23.26
N TYR A 324 4.61 -1.39 -24.21
CA TYR A 324 5.33 -2.24 -25.15
C TYR A 324 6.42 -1.51 -25.97
N HIS A 325 6.28 -0.21 -26.17
CA HIS A 325 7.26 0.62 -26.89
C HIS A 325 8.59 0.82 -26.13
N TYR A 326 8.65 0.49 -24.86
CA TYR A 326 9.90 0.52 -24.07
C TYR A 326 10.75 -0.75 -24.27
N TYR A 327 10.35 -1.60 -25.20
CA TYR A 327 11.06 -2.83 -25.54
C TYR A 327 12.28 -2.55 -26.40
N ASP A 328 13.36 -3.23 -26.06
CA ASP A 328 14.43 -3.49 -27.02
C ASP A 328 13.89 -4.56 -28.02
N PRO A 329 13.65 -4.21 -29.29
CA PRO A 329 13.18 -5.18 -30.28
C PRO A 329 14.18 -6.33 -30.53
N ASP A 330 15.47 -6.12 -30.15
CA ASP A 330 16.50 -7.15 -30.22
C ASP A 330 16.43 -8.12 -29.03
N PHE A 331 15.52 -7.87 -28.08
CA PHE A 331 15.31 -8.67 -26.87
C PHE A 331 13.91 -9.28 -26.83
N ASP A 332 13.43 -9.74 -27.94
CA ASP A 332 12.19 -10.53 -28.01
C ASP A 332 12.45 -11.99 -27.56
N ASP A 333 13.00 -12.14 -26.35
CA ASP A 333 13.11 -13.46 -25.72
C ASP A 333 11.76 -13.92 -25.15
N GLY A 334 10.70 -13.14 -25.38
CA GLY A 334 9.36 -13.41 -24.86
C GLY A 334 9.24 -13.28 -23.34
N SER A 335 10.27 -12.80 -22.64
CA SER A 335 10.23 -12.65 -21.19
C SER A 335 9.30 -11.50 -20.79
N THR A 336 8.09 -11.83 -20.44
CA THR A 336 7.18 -10.90 -19.76
C THR A 336 7.34 -11.07 -18.24
N ALA A 337 7.43 -9.96 -17.52
CA ALA A 337 7.28 -9.99 -16.08
C ALA A 337 5.87 -10.50 -15.72
N ALA A 338 5.75 -11.16 -14.59
CA ALA A 338 4.48 -11.72 -14.15
C ALA A 338 3.58 -10.63 -13.56
N ALA A 339 2.32 -10.58 -13.96
CA ALA A 339 1.31 -9.77 -13.29
C ALA A 339 1.26 -10.13 -11.79
N HIS A 340 1.22 -9.13 -10.90
CA HIS A 340 1.47 -9.37 -9.50
C HIS A 340 0.41 -8.82 -8.57
N ALA A 341 0.21 -7.51 -8.52
CA ALA A 341 -0.82 -6.89 -7.68
C ALA A 341 -1.95 -6.32 -8.53
N THR A 342 -3.17 -6.37 -8.01
CA THR A 342 -4.39 -5.98 -8.72
C THR A 342 -5.38 -5.32 -7.78
N GLU A 343 -5.58 -4.00 -7.95
CA GLU A 343 -6.40 -3.19 -7.07
C GLU A 343 -7.48 -2.43 -7.83
N TYR A 344 -8.73 -2.63 -7.44
CA TYR A 344 -9.86 -1.81 -7.90
C TYR A 344 -9.84 -0.44 -7.25
N ILE A 345 -10.07 0.61 -8.04
CA ILE A 345 -10.12 2.00 -7.59
C ILE A 345 -11.22 2.79 -8.29
N ILE A 346 -11.64 3.88 -7.65
CA ILE A 346 -12.35 4.98 -8.29
C ILE A 346 -11.38 6.17 -8.41
N HIS A 347 -11.13 6.60 -9.62
CA HIS A 347 -10.30 7.76 -9.89
C HIS A 347 -11.05 9.07 -9.57
N GLU A 348 -10.33 10.20 -9.37
CA GLU A 348 -10.95 11.50 -9.10
C GLU A 348 -11.92 11.98 -10.19
N ASN A 349 -11.78 11.48 -11.43
CA ASN A 349 -12.74 11.75 -12.51
C ASN A 349 -14.06 10.95 -12.39
N GLY A 350 -14.22 10.15 -11.34
CA GLY A 350 -15.39 9.34 -11.05
C GLY A 350 -15.49 8.01 -11.83
N LYS A 351 -14.48 7.65 -12.66
CA LYS A 351 -14.46 6.39 -13.39
C LYS A 351 -13.80 5.26 -12.60
N PRO A 352 -14.26 4.03 -12.79
CA PRO A 352 -13.61 2.85 -12.22
C PRO A 352 -12.39 2.44 -13.06
N TYR A 353 -11.33 2.10 -12.36
CA TYR A 353 -10.10 1.52 -12.94
C TYR A 353 -9.62 0.35 -12.11
N VAL A 354 -8.73 -0.44 -12.71
CA VAL A 354 -7.89 -1.40 -12.01
C VAL A 354 -6.44 -0.95 -12.18
N VAL A 355 -5.70 -0.88 -11.08
CA VAL A 355 -4.25 -0.70 -11.10
C VAL A 355 -3.60 -2.07 -10.93
N THR A 356 -2.66 -2.39 -11.81
CA THR A 356 -1.90 -3.65 -11.72
C THR A 356 -0.41 -3.38 -11.74
N THR A 357 0.37 -4.35 -11.25
CA THR A 357 1.83 -4.31 -11.27
C THR A 357 2.40 -5.58 -11.87
N ASP A 358 3.70 -5.54 -12.18
CA ASP A 358 4.44 -6.71 -12.63
C ASP A 358 5.61 -7.01 -11.67
N GLU A 359 5.72 -8.23 -11.21
CA GLU A 359 6.90 -8.73 -10.51
C GLU A 359 7.93 -9.25 -11.52
N SER A 360 9.19 -8.82 -11.37
CA SER A 360 10.27 -9.38 -12.15
C SER A 360 10.71 -10.72 -11.59
N ALA A 361 10.60 -11.75 -12.38
CA ALA A 361 11.11 -13.08 -12.04
C ALA A 361 12.54 -13.36 -12.52
N ALA A 362 13.22 -12.41 -13.16
CA ALA A 362 14.53 -12.61 -13.76
C ALA A 362 15.65 -12.97 -12.79
N GLY A 363 15.46 -12.70 -11.52
CA GLY A 363 16.46 -13.06 -10.53
C GLY A 363 16.64 -14.54 -10.28
N LEU A 364 15.86 -15.41 -10.90
CA LEU A 364 15.92 -16.85 -10.62
C LEU A 364 16.90 -17.62 -11.51
N ASP A 365 17.31 -17.06 -12.63
CA ASP A 365 18.30 -17.66 -13.54
C ASP A 365 19.69 -16.99 -13.49
N GLY A 366 19.87 -16.01 -12.61
CA GLY A 366 21.18 -15.41 -12.34
C GLY A 366 21.66 -14.36 -13.35
N ASP A 367 20.91 -14.06 -14.39
CA ASP A 367 21.24 -12.97 -15.32
C ASP A 367 20.49 -11.67 -15.01
N TRP A 368 21.03 -10.92 -14.07
CA TRP A 368 20.49 -9.62 -13.66
C TRP A 368 20.71 -8.50 -14.69
N SER A 369 21.49 -8.76 -15.75
CA SER A 369 21.67 -7.80 -16.85
C SER A 369 20.38 -7.53 -17.60
N VAL A 370 19.39 -8.40 -17.42
CA VAL A 370 18.09 -8.35 -18.08
C VAL A 370 17.08 -7.47 -17.33
N VAL A 371 17.31 -7.16 -16.04
CA VAL A 371 16.32 -6.43 -15.20
C VAL A 371 16.00 -5.04 -15.74
N CYS A 372 16.96 -4.34 -16.32
CA CYS A 372 16.74 -3.04 -16.97
C CYS A 372 15.85 -3.13 -18.20
N ARG A 373 15.82 -4.28 -18.83
CA ARG A 373 15.08 -4.55 -20.06
C ARG A 373 13.73 -5.19 -19.80
N GLN A 374 13.49 -5.63 -18.55
CA GLN A 374 12.26 -6.33 -18.22
C GLN A 374 11.05 -5.42 -18.15
N ARG A 375 9.93 -6.02 -18.50
CA ARG A 375 8.59 -5.45 -18.51
C ARG A 375 8.01 -5.41 -17.11
N THR A 376 8.60 -4.64 -16.19
CA THR A 376 8.02 -4.40 -14.88
C THR A 376 7.34 -3.04 -14.88
N PHE A 377 6.03 -3.04 -15.06
CA PHE A 377 5.23 -1.82 -15.13
C PHE A 377 4.13 -1.81 -14.08
N GLY A 378 3.79 -0.60 -13.61
CA GLY A 378 2.45 -0.32 -13.12
C GLY A 378 1.54 -0.02 -14.31
N ARG A 379 0.31 -0.53 -14.32
CA ARG A 379 -0.69 -0.26 -15.36
C ARG A 379 -1.95 0.28 -14.76
N LEU A 380 -2.54 1.26 -15.45
CA LEU A 380 -3.90 1.73 -15.19
C LEU A 380 -4.82 1.19 -16.29
N ILE A 381 -5.85 0.46 -15.89
CA ILE A 381 -6.78 -0.22 -16.79
C ILE A 381 -8.17 0.36 -16.60
N ASP A 382 -8.72 1.02 -17.63
CA ASP A 382 -10.11 1.50 -17.65
C ASP A 382 -11.05 0.29 -17.76
N ILE A 383 -11.92 0.15 -16.77
CA ILE A 383 -12.92 -0.92 -16.69
C ILE A 383 -14.35 -0.38 -16.76
N SER A 384 -14.54 0.83 -17.31
CA SER A 384 -15.89 1.39 -17.54
C SER A 384 -16.75 0.49 -18.44
N ASP A 385 -16.12 -0.26 -19.33
CA ASP A 385 -16.70 -1.42 -20.03
C ASP A 385 -15.96 -2.68 -19.58
N GLU A 386 -16.54 -3.41 -18.62
CA GLU A 386 -15.95 -4.61 -18.04
C GLU A 386 -15.78 -5.76 -19.06
N THR A 387 -16.48 -5.69 -20.21
CA THR A 387 -16.36 -6.69 -21.26
C THR A 387 -15.20 -6.39 -22.23
N HIS A 388 -14.72 -5.14 -22.23
CA HIS A 388 -13.60 -4.66 -23.04
C HIS A 388 -12.68 -3.74 -22.23
N PRO A 389 -12.02 -4.22 -21.17
CA PRO A 389 -11.08 -3.43 -20.39
C PRO A 389 -9.93 -2.93 -21.27
N ARG A 390 -9.46 -1.72 -21.03
CA ARG A 390 -8.41 -1.08 -21.82
C ARG A 390 -7.27 -0.57 -20.94
N VAL A 391 -6.04 -0.97 -21.22
CA VAL A 391 -4.85 -0.36 -20.62
C VAL A 391 -4.77 1.09 -21.10
N VAL A 392 -4.88 2.03 -20.16
CA VAL A 392 -4.87 3.48 -20.43
C VAL A 392 -3.45 4.00 -20.47
N SER A 393 -2.67 3.60 -19.49
CA SER A 393 -1.29 4.03 -19.34
C SER A 393 -0.46 2.98 -18.62
N THR A 394 0.85 3.12 -18.77
CA THR A 394 1.86 2.33 -18.07
C THR A 394 2.85 3.26 -17.38
N PHE A 395 3.31 2.84 -16.22
CA PHE A 395 4.33 3.54 -15.46
C PHE A 395 5.56 2.65 -15.26
N LYS A 396 6.75 3.20 -15.53
CA LYS A 396 8.03 2.63 -15.14
C LYS A 396 8.88 3.77 -14.57
N PRO A 397 9.54 3.58 -13.41
CA PRO A 397 10.44 4.60 -12.88
C PRO A 397 11.52 4.97 -13.90
N ASP A 398 11.86 6.23 -13.99
CA ASP A 398 12.87 6.70 -14.95
C ASP A 398 14.21 5.97 -14.81
N ILE A 399 14.61 5.68 -13.55
CA ILE A 399 15.82 4.90 -13.28
C ILE A 399 15.76 3.48 -13.86
N GLY A 400 14.57 2.93 -14.08
CA GLY A 400 14.35 1.60 -14.64
C GLY A 400 14.17 1.58 -16.16
N LYS A 401 14.15 2.73 -16.83
CA LYS A 401 14.05 2.78 -18.31
C LYS A 401 15.35 2.35 -18.95
N PRO A 402 15.31 1.69 -20.12
CA PRO A 402 16.51 1.17 -20.79
C PRO A 402 17.63 2.19 -20.99
N GLU A 403 17.28 3.42 -21.32
CA GLU A 403 18.22 4.52 -21.53
C GLU A 403 18.95 4.96 -20.26
N ASN A 404 18.35 4.77 -19.09
CA ASN A 404 18.88 5.17 -17.79
C ASN A 404 19.43 4.01 -16.98
N CYS A 405 19.04 2.79 -17.30
CA CYS A 405 19.42 1.59 -16.59
C CYS A 405 20.76 1.07 -17.11
N GLN A 406 21.83 1.33 -16.40
CA GLN A 406 23.09 0.67 -16.72
C GLN A 406 23.02 -0.80 -16.32
N ARG A 407 23.86 -1.60 -16.95
CA ARG A 407 24.01 -3.02 -16.69
C ARG A 407 24.11 -3.28 -15.19
N ILE A 408 23.13 -3.95 -14.65
CA ILE A 408 23.10 -4.33 -13.25
C ILE A 408 24.19 -5.37 -13.00
N MET A 409 24.83 -5.24 -11.84
CA MET A 409 25.94 -6.08 -11.48
C MET A 409 25.56 -7.54 -11.32
N THR A 410 26.53 -8.42 -11.51
CA THR A 410 26.44 -9.88 -11.47
C THR A 410 26.14 -10.48 -10.08
N GLU A 411 25.85 -9.65 -9.07
CA GLU A 411 25.54 -10.11 -7.72
C GLU A 411 24.05 -10.37 -7.58
N GLN A 412 23.70 -11.52 -7.03
CA GLN A 412 22.32 -12.00 -6.83
C GLN A 412 21.52 -11.09 -5.88
N ILE A 413 20.90 -10.07 -6.41
CA ILE A 413 20.09 -9.14 -5.63
C ILE A 413 18.83 -8.85 -6.43
N ASN A 414 17.68 -8.93 -5.77
CA ASN A 414 16.40 -8.56 -6.39
C ASN A 414 16.53 -7.20 -7.06
N GLY A 415 16.32 -7.17 -8.37
CA GLY A 415 16.36 -5.96 -9.16
C GLY A 415 15.23 -4.99 -8.80
N GLY A 416 15.15 -3.91 -9.56
CA GLY A 416 13.98 -3.05 -9.49
C GLY A 416 12.79 -3.75 -10.09
N MET A 417 11.68 -3.69 -9.39
CA MET A 417 10.38 -4.15 -9.88
C MET A 417 9.30 -3.18 -9.39
N ILE A 418 8.14 -3.23 -9.96
CA ILE A 418 6.95 -2.57 -9.43
C ILE A 418 6.11 -3.66 -8.78
N HIS A 419 6.10 -3.73 -7.44
CA HIS A 419 5.62 -4.91 -6.72
C HIS A 419 4.20 -4.71 -6.18
N TYR A 420 4.02 -3.98 -5.08
CA TYR A 420 2.71 -3.70 -4.49
C TYR A 420 2.31 -2.23 -4.61
N ILE A 421 1.05 -1.93 -4.27
CA ILE A 421 0.37 -0.70 -4.61
C ILE A 421 -0.25 -0.07 -3.35
N GLY A 422 -0.22 1.25 -3.26
CA GLY A 422 -0.98 2.02 -2.30
C GLY A 422 -1.60 3.25 -2.95
N PHE A 423 -2.63 3.81 -2.32
CA PHE A 423 -3.38 4.96 -2.84
C PHE A 423 -3.56 6.03 -1.78
N ASP A 424 -3.64 7.30 -2.21
CA ASP A 424 -4.00 8.40 -1.32
C ASP A 424 -5.47 8.33 -0.88
N ASP A 425 -6.36 7.90 -1.74
CA ASP A 425 -7.76 7.61 -1.45
C ASP A 425 -8.30 6.64 -2.51
N ARG A 426 -8.65 5.40 -2.12
CA ARG A 426 -9.13 4.36 -3.03
C ARG A 426 -10.38 4.79 -3.85
N TYR A 427 -11.19 5.68 -3.29
CA TYR A 427 -12.45 6.13 -3.90
C TYR A 427 -12.35 7.49 -4.58
N HIS A 428 -11.17 8.07 -4.57
CA HIS A 428 -10.88 9.36 -5.22
C HIS A 428 -9.38 9.46 -5.52
N VAL A 429 -8.87 8.46 -6.21
CA VAL A 429 -7.42 8.30 -6.44
C VAL A 429 -6.87 9.42 -7.31
N ARG A 430 -5.81 10.04 -6.82
CA ARG A 430 -4.95 11.00 -7.52
C ARG A 430 -3.52 10.51 -7.55
N LEU A 431 -3.07 9.87 -6.46
CA LEU A 431 -1.72 9.35 -6.30
C LEU A 431 -1.75 7.83 -6.17
N VAL A 432 -0.88 7.19 -6.93
CA VAL A 432 -0.56 5.78 -6.78
C VAL A 432 0.88 5.67 -6.28
N VAL A 433 1.07 4.88 -5.25
CA VAL A 433 2.39 4.66 -4.66
C VAL A 433 2.78 3.21 -4.85
N TYR A 434 3.93 3.00 -5.45
CA TYR A 434 4.46 1.67 -5.74
C TYR A 434 5.61 1.30 -4.81
N ALA A 435 5.57 0.10 -4.27
CA ALA A 435 6.72 -0.53 -3.64
C ALA A 435 7.58 -1.16 -4.74
N GLY A 436 8.72 -0.56 -5.01
CA GLY A 436 9.53 -0.86 -6.19
C GLY A 436 10.76 -1.73 -5.89
N ALA A 437 10.75 -2.57 -4.86
CA ALA A 437 11.91 -3.32 -4.40
C ALA A 437 13.15 -2.41 -4.29
N ASN A 438 14.20 -2.63 -5.06
CA ASN A 438 15.39 -1.77 -5.05
C ASN A 438 15.17 -0.38 -5.66
N TYR A 439 14.07 -0.14 -6.38
CA TYR A 439 13.66 1.22 -6.74
C TYR A 439 13.17 2.03 -5.54
N GLY A 440 12.93 1.39 -4.40
CA GLY A 440 12.33 2.04 -3.23
C GLY A 440 10.84 2.32 -3.43
N ILE A 441 10.33 3.29 -2.70
CA ILE A 441 8.96 3.78 -2.87
C ILE A 441 8.94 4.79 -4.02
N ARG A 442 7.96 4.65 -4.91
CA ARG A 442 7.71 5.55 -6.06
C ARG A 442 6.32 6.13 -5.96
N VAL A 443 6.20 7.43 -6.01
CA VAL A 443 4.92 8.15 -5.94
C VAL A 443 4.60 8.75 -7.30
N VAL A 444 3.46 8.37 -7.84
CA VAL A 444 3.04 8.73 -9.19
C VAL A 444 1.71 9.48 -9.15
N ASP A 445 1.70 10.62 -9.79
CA ASP A 445 0.50 11.41 -10.03
C ASP A 445 -0.28 10.84 -11.22
N TYR A 446 -1.50 10.44 -10.96
CA TYR A 446 -2.44 9.93 -11.95
C TYR A 446 -3.62 10.87 -12.19
N ARG A 447 -3.58 12.14 -11.76
CA ARG A 447 -4.65 13.11 -12.06
C ARG A 447 -4.92 13.20 -13.56
N ASP A 448 -3.89 13.05 -14.39
CA ASP A 448 -4.05 12.72 -15.81
C ASP A 448 -3.79 11.21 -15.98
N PRO A 449 -4.86 10.40 -16.14
CA PRO A 449 -4.72 8.94 -16.20
C PRO A 449 -3.99 8.46 -17.46
N GLU A 450 -3.92 9.26 -18.51
CA GLU A 450 -3.23 8.90 -19.76
C GLU A 450 -1.72 9.24 -19.70
N HIS A 451 -1.32 10.16 -18.82
CA HIS A 451 0.07 10.62 -18.71
C HIS A 451 0.53 10.62 -17.24
N PRO A 452 0.70 9.44 -16.61
CA PRO A 452 1.16 9.33 -15.24
C PRO A 452 2.57 9.94 -15.08
N LYS A 453 2.78 10.66 -13.98
CA LYS A 453 4.02 11.37 -13.72
C LYS A 453 4.59 10.99 -12.36
N GLU A 454 5.84 10.53 -12.33
CA GLU A 454 6.58 10.34 -11.06
C GLU A 454 6.86 11.69 -10.42
N ILE A 455 6.48 11.86 -9.15
CA ILE A 455 6.55 13.14 -8.45
C ILE A 455 7.42 13.10 -7.20
N ALA A 456 7.63 11.90 -6.66
CA ALA A 456 8.48 11.69 -5.51
C ALA A 456 8.98 10.25 -5.46
N TYR A 457 10.11 10.05 -4.79
CA TYR A 457 10.62 8.73 -4.47
C TYR A 457 11.42 8.73 -3.16
N TYR A 458 11.50 7.55 -2.56
CA TYR A 458 12.31 7.33 -1.36
C TYR A 458 12.98 5.96 -1.43
N LYS A 459 14.32 5.95 -1.45
CA LYS A 459 15.18 4.76 -1.30
C LYS A 459 15.88 4.84 0.04
N ALA A 460 15.52 3.93 0.92
CA ALA A 460 16.00 3.97 2.31
C ALA A 460 17.52 3.80 2.44
N PRO A 461 18.16 4.43 3.43
CA PRO A 461 19.53 4.09 3.81
C PRO A 461 19.62 2.68 4.38
N SER A 462 20.78 2.04 4.24
CA SER A 462 21.05 0.74 4.87
C SER A 462 21.23 0.92 6.38
N VAL A 463 20.32 0.38 7.18
CA VAL A 463 20.32 0.57 8.65
C VAL A 463 20.48 -0.71 9.45
N VAL A 464 20.37 -1.86 8.81
CA VAL A 464 20.51 -3.17 9.44
C VAL A 464 21.47 -4.05 8.64
N THR A 465 22.12 -5.01 9.32
CA THR A 465 22.86 -6.06 8.64
C THR A 465 21.87 -7.06 8.08
N THR A 466 21.91 -7.26 6.77
CA THR A 466 21.06 -8.26 6.10
C THR A 466 21.76 -9.60 6.01
N ALA A 467 20.98 -10.67 5.79
CA ALA A 467 21.55 -11.97 5.47
C ALA A 467 22.35 -11.91 4.16
N ALA A 468 23.33 -12.79 4.01
CA ALA A 468 24.15 -12.84 2.80
C ALA A 468 23.29 -13.00 1.55
N GLY A 469 23.46 -12.10 0.58
CA GLY A 469 22.69 -12.09 -0.68
C GLY A 469 21.34 -11.40 -0.63
N GLU A 470 20.88 -10.92 0.54
CA GLU A 470 19.66 -10.12 0.63
C GLU A 470 20.00 -8.67 0.91
N ASN A 471 19.28 -7.75 0.31
CA ASN A 471 19.36 -6.33 0.63
C ASN A 471 18.05 -5.86 1.29
N ASP A 472 18.14 -4.76 2.00
CA ASP A 472 16.99 -4.10 2.58
C ASP A 472 16.24 -3.33 1.49
N PHE A 473 15.14 -3.88 1.02
CA PHE A 473 14.31 -3.32 -0.04
C PHE A 473 12.84 -3.30 0.37
N THR A 474 12.02 -2.52 -0.33
CA THR A 474 10.58 -2.44 -0.06
C THR A 474 9.80 -3.38 -0.98
N ARG A 475 8.89 -4.16 -0.40
CA ARG A 475 7.92 -5.01 -1.12
C ARG A 475 6.49 -4.75 -0.72
N PRO A 476 6.20 -4.50 0.60
CA PRO A 476 4.83 -4.43 1.10
C PRO A 476 4.06 -3.26 0.51
N ASP A 477 2.74 -3.37 0.56
CA ASP A 477 1.83 -2.30 0.18
C ASP A 477 2.07 -1.03 1.01
N PRO A 478 2.33 0.11 0.37
CA PRO A 478 2.32 1.39 1.06
C PRO A 478 0.90 1.74 1.51
N ARG A 479 0.72 2.11 2.76
CA ARG A 479 -0.58 2.52 3.32
C ARG A 479 -0.57 4.00 3.68
N TYR A 480 -1.63 4.69 3.31
CA TYR A 480 -1.75 6.12 3.50
C TYR A 480 -2.65 6.47 4.68
N ASP A 481 -2.11 7.25 5.60
CA ASP A 481 -2.85 7.89 6.67
C ASP A 481 -3.24 9.31 6.22
N ALA A 482 -4.46 9.45 5.75
CA ALA A 482 -4.99 10.73 5.27
C ALA A 482 -5.11 11.76 6.40
N ASP A 483 -5.27 11.33 7.65
CA ASP A 483 -5.42 12.23 8.80
C ASP A 483 -4.10 12.91 9.17
N ASN A 484 -2.98 12.20 8.97
CA ASN A 484 -1.65 12.68 9.31
C ASN A 484 -0.79 12.99 8.09
N CYS A 485 -1.26 12.72 6.86
CA CYS A 485 -0.53 12.89 5.63
C CYS A 485 0.75 12.03 5.57
N MET A 486 0.67 10.83 6.09
CA MET A 486 1.82 9.95 6.20
C MET A 486 1.62 8.67 5.42
N TRP A 487 2.70 8.20 4.80
CA TRP A 487 2.77 6.89 4.18
C TRP A 487 3.49 5.92 5.10
N TYR A 488 2.85 4.81 5.42
CA TYR A 488 3.45 3.70 6.16
C TYR A 488 3.96 2.68 5.15
N THR A 489 5.25 2.36 5.26
CA THR A 489 5.92 1.50 4.30
C THR A 489 6.78 0.47 5.02
N GLY A 490 6.81 -0.75 4.50
CA GLY A 490 7.62 -1.84 5.03
C GLY A 490 8.92 -1.99 4.24
N TRP A 491 9.99 -2.32 4.95
CA TRP A 491 11.26 -2.74 4.37
C TRP A 491 11.58 -4.16 4.78
N ASN A 492 12.13 -4.92 3.86
CA ASN A 492 12.32 -6.37 4.00
C ASN A 492 12.99 -6.77 5.33
N GLN A 493 13.99 -6.03 5.75
CA GLN A 493 14.68 -6.24 7.04
C GLN A 493 14.76 -4.96 7.88
N GLY A 494 14.55 -3.80 7.30
CA GLY A 494 14.60 -2.51 7.94
C GLY A 494 13.35 -2.11 8.74
N GLY A 495 12.31 -2.93 8.73
CA GLY A 495 11.11 -2.71 9.54
C GLY A 495 10.14 -1.68 8.94
N LEU A 496 9.47 -0.93 9.82
CA LEU A 496 8.49 0.09 9.45
C LEU A 496 9.17 1.44 9.24
N ARG A 497 8.85 2.10 8.13
CA ARG A 497 9.20 3.51 7.87
C ARG A 497 7.94 4.32 7.62
N ILE A 498 7.96 5.55 8.11
CA ILE A 498 6.88 6.52 7.95
C ILE A 498 7.42 7.67 7.12
N LEU A 499 6.78 7.93 5.99
CA LEU A 499 7.20 8.92 5.01
C LEU A 499 6.17 10.03 4.88
N GLU A 500 6.60 11.25 4.59
CA GLU A 500 5.73 12.33 4.12
C GLU A 500 6.20 12.83 2.75
N LEU A 501 5.28 13.33 1.96
CA LEU A 501 5.60 14.03 0.71
C LEU A 501 5.98 15.47 1.02
N THR A 502 7.07 15.92 0.41
CA THR A 502 7.59 17.30 0.58
C THR A 502 7.41 18.16 -0.68
N ASN A 503 6.95 17.54 -1.78
CA ASN A 503 6.70 18.25 -3.02
C ASN A 503 5.51 19.22 -2.86
N PRO A 504 5.68 20.54 -3.02
CA PRO A 504 4.62 21.53 -2.83
C PRO A 504 3.47 21.43 -3.84
N GLU A 505 3.69 20.87 -5.02
CA GLU A 505 2.63 20.68 -6.02
C GLU A 505 1.59 19.64 -5.57
N TYR A 506 1.94 18.82 -4.57
CA TYR A 506 1.15 17.71 -4.06
C TYR A 506 0.81 17.82 -2.57
N ASN A 507 0.90 19.02 -2.03
CA ASN A 507 0.37 19.38 -0.71
C ASN A 507 -1.18 19.29 -0.68
N GLY A 508 -1.74 18.28 -1.34
CA GLY A 508 -3.17 17.97 -1.29
C GLY A 508 -3.61 17.41 0.07
N CYS A 509 -2.65 17.05 0.91
CA CYS A 509 -2.93 16.65 2.26
C CYS A 509 -2.85 17.86 3.20
N MET A 510 -3.98 18.27 3.69
CA MET A 510 -4.08 19.35 4.63
C MET A 510 -4.32 18.80 6.04
N ARG A 511 -3.30 18.92 6.86
CA ARG A 511 -3.39 18.53 8.28
C ARG A 511 -4.46 19.35 8.96
N ARG A 512 -5.34 18.68 9.66
CA ARG A 512 -6.46 19.34 10.31
C ARG A 512 -6.05 19.93 11.64
N ALA A 513 -6.48 21.15 11.89
CA ALA A 513 -6.50 21.75 13.21
C ALA A 513 -7.90 22.26 13.48
N VAL A 514 -8.39 22.10 14.69
CA VAL A 514 -9.72 22.57 15.08
C VAL A 514 -9.57 23.58 16.18
N ASN A 515 -10.28 24.68 16.04
CA ASN A 515 -10.42 25.70 17.07
C ASN A 515 -11.88 26.14 17.12
N GLY A 516 -12.43 26.24 18.30
CA GLY A 516 -13.82 26.66 18.39
C GLY A 516 -14.29 26.83 19.82
N GLY A 517 -15.44 27.48 19.92
CA GLY A 517 -16.10 27.65 21.19
C GLY A 517 -17.42 28.36 21.02
N GLY A 518 -18.30 28.15 21.98
CA GLY A 518 -19.63 28.71 21.90
C GLY A 518 -20.60 28.07 22.88
N PHE A 519 -21.85 28.08 22.50
CA PHE A 519 -22.90 27.40 23.28
C PHE A 519 -24.00 26.83 22.37
N LEU A 520 -24.52 25.71 22.82
CA LEU A 520 -25.77 25.14 22.28
C LEU A 520 -26.94 25.63 23.13
N GLN A 521 -28.07 25.93 22.51
CA GLN A 521 -29.29 26.27 23.26
C GLN A 521 -30.01 24.97 23.66
N SER A 522 -30.23 24.77 24.93
CA SER A 522 -30.99 23.65 25.50
C SER A 522 -32.16 24.20 26.34
N GLY A 523 -33.33 24.29 25.76
CA GLY A 523 -34.45 24.94 26.38
C GLY A 523 -34.14 26.40 26.76
N LYS A 524 -34.18 26.71 28.07
CA LYS A 524 -33.76 28.03 28.63
C LYS A 524 -32.30 28.06 29.05
N SER A 525 -31.59 26.95 29.01
CA SER A 525 -30.21 26.80 29.43
C SER A 525 -29.23 26.85 28.28
N LYS A 526 -27.98 27.16 28.55
CA LYS A 526 -26.87 27.12 27.60
C LYS A 526 -25.92 25.98 27.96
N VAL A 527 -25.55 25.20 26.98
CA VAL A 527 -24.45 24.23 27.08
C VAL A 527 -23.21 24.87 26.44
N ASN A 528 -22.30 25.32 27.28
CA ASN A 528 -21.08 25.97 26.81
C ASN A 528 -20.03 24.94 26.46
N PHE A 529 -19.28 25.19 25.38
CA PHE A 529 -18.14 24.39 25.01
C PHE A 529 -16.97 25.23 24.53
N GLY A 530 -15.75 24.68 24.65
CA GLY A 530 -14.51 25.20 24.11
C GLY A 530 -13.68 24.04 23.56
N LEU A 531 -13.06 24.24 22.42
CA LEU A 531 -12.37 23.20 21.70
C LEU A 531 -11.12 23.75 21.04
N GLN A 532 -10.01 23.05 21.24
CA GLN A 532 -8.78 23.24 20.49
C GLN A 532 -8.13 21.87 20.26
N ALA A 533 -7.77 21.55 19.04
CA ALA A 533 -7.07 20.32 18.69
C ALA A 533 -6.13 20.57 17.52
N ALA A 534 -4.89 20.15 17.66
CA ALA A 534 -3.88 20.22 16.60
C ALA A 534 -2.77 19.19 16.84
N ARG A 535 -1.99 18.89 15.80
CA ARG A 535 -0.69 18.23 15.99
C ARG A 535 0.40 19.27 16.13
N GLY A 536 1.30 19.07 17.09
CA GLY A 536 2.52 19.84 17.22
C GLY A 536 3.50 19.60 16.07
N ASP A 537 4.57 20.40 16.03
CA ASP A 537 5.70 20.26 15.10
C ASP A 537 5.27 20.17 13.62
N GLY A 538 4.44 21.11 13.18
CA GLY A 538 3.94 21.14 11.79
C GLY A 538 3.14 19.91 11.39
N GLY A 539 2.46 19.25 12.37
CA GLY A 539 1.64 18.05 12.16
C GLY A 539 2.37 16.72 12.34
N ARG A 540 3.63 16.71 12.76
CA ARG A 540 4.45 15.52 13.00
C ARG A 540 4.53 15.13 14.48
N GLY A 541 4.26 16.06 15.35
CA GLY A 541 4.32 15.87 16.79
C GLY A 541 3.08 15.20 17.38
N ALA A 542 3.08 15.07 18.69
CA ALA A 542 1.95 14.56 19.43
C ALA A 542 0.70 15.44 19.23
N LEU A 543 -0.46 14.81 19.35
CA LEU A 543 -1.72 15.54 19.44
C LEU A 543 -1.70 16.43 20.69
N SER A 544 -2.15 17.65 20.54
CA SER A 544 -2.26 18.63 21.62
C SER A 544 -3.58 19.37 21.51
N GLY A 545 -4.11 19.79 22.63
CA GLY A 545 -5.34 20.55 22.70
C GLY A 545 -6.16 20.21 23.91
N SER A 546 -7.37 20.74 23.94
CA SER A 546 -8.32 20.55 25.03
C SER A 546 -9.75 20.59 24.49
N PHE A 547 -10.64 19.95 25.21
CA PHE A 547 -12.08 20.10 25.06
C PHE A 547 -12.73 20.26 26.42
N GLU A 548 -13.57 21.27 26.54
CA GLU A 548 -14.37 21.55 27.69
C GLU A 548 -15.83 21.62 27.31
N LEU A 549 -16.70 21.02 28.12
CA LEU A 549 -18.15 21.20 28.01
C LEU A 549 -18.79 21.33 29.35
N ASN A 550 -19.75 22.25 29.45
CA ASN A 550 -20.53 22.47 30.66
C ASN A 550 -22.01 22.56 30.34
N ASP A 551 -22.74 21.49 30.64
CA ASP A 551 -24.19 21.37 30.52
C ASP A 551 -24.81 21.41 31.92
N LYS A 552 -25.28 22.60 32.34
CA LYS A 552 -25.86 22.78 33.65
C LYS A 552 -27.20 22.05 33.81
N GLU A 553 -27.96 21.88 32.74
CA GLU A 553 -29.25 21.23 32.79
C GLU A 553 -29.11 19.72 32.97
N ALA A 554 -28.16 19.11 32.29
CA ALA A 554 -27.82 17.70 32.47
C ALA A 554 -26.89 17.43 33.66
N GLY A 555 -26.37 18.48 34.31
CA GLY A 555 -25.36 18.33 35.34
C GLY A 555 -24.04 17.73 34.84
N ALA A 556 -23.70 17.94 33.58
CA ALA A 556 -22.55 17.34 32.93
C ALA A 556 -21.41 18.36 32.75
N LYS A 557 -20.24 17.99 33.21
CA LYS A 557 -19.00 18.74 33.01
C LYS A 557 -17.95 17.78 32.44
N ILE A 558 -17.47 18.08 31.24
CA ILE A 558 -16.44 17.32 30.51
C ILE A 558 -15.17 18.15 30.45
N HIS A 559 -14.05 17.51 30.72
CA HIS A 559 -12.71 18.07 30.54
C HIS A 559 -11.79 17.01 29.92
N PHE A 560 -11.17 17.32 28.77
CA PHE A 560 -10.16 16.46 28.16
C PHE A 560 -8.79 16.73 28.77
N GLU A 561 -8.11 15.67 29.16
CA GLU A 561 -6.73 15.69 29.63
C GLU A 561 -5.75 15.32 28.53
N GLN A 562 -6.17 14.42 27.63
CA GLN A 562 -5.35 13.95 26.51
C GLN A 562 -6.22 13.69 25.27
N LEU A 563 -5.78 14.22 24.13
CA LEU A 563 -6.33 13.84 22.82
C LEU A 563 -5.71 12.53 22.35
N THR A 564 -6.52 11.64 21.81
CA THR A 564 -6.09 10.34 21.28
C THR A 564 -6.28 10.23 19.77
N LEU A 565 -7.20 11.03 19.18
CA LEU A 565 -7.47 11.10 17.75
C LEU A 565 -7.78 12.55 17.34
N LEU A 566 -7.30 12.94 16.17
CA LEU A 566 -7.74 14.10 15.42
C LEU A 566 -7.70 13.71 13.93
N GLY A 567 -8.85 13.56 13.32
CA GLY A 567 -8.88 13.04 11.96
C GLY A 567 -10.24 13.14 11.26
N SER A 568 -10.35 12.41 10.18
CA SER A 568 -11.61 12.31 9.42
C SER A 568 -12.70 11.68 10.25
N VAL A 569 -13.93 12.09 9.98
CA VAL A 569 -15.11 11.54 10.64
C VAL A 569 -15.27 10.07 10.30
N ARG A 570 -15.39 9.21 11.32
CA ARG A 570 -15.56 7.76 11.20
C ARG A 570 -16.76 7.31 12.03
N ASP A 571 -17.26 6.13 11.74
CA ASP A 571 -18.31 5.45 12.54
C ASP A 571 -19.50 6.34 12.92
N ALA A 572 -19.72 6.52 14.23
CA ALA A 572 -20.83 7.29 14.76
C ALA A 572 -20.84 8.76 14.29
N CYS A 573 -19.66 9.37 14.13
CA CYS A 573 -19.57 10.72 13.56
C CYS A 573 -20.02 10.77 12.11
N GLY A 574 -19.67 9.77 11.30
CA GLY A 574 -20.02 9.69 9.88
C GLY A 574 -21.52 9.59 9.63
N ALA A 575 -22.25 8.93 10.52
CA ALA A 575 -23.70 8.85 10.47
C ALA A 575 -24.38 10.20 10.73
N ILE A 576 -23.72 11.09 11.49
CA ILE A 576 -24.28 12.37 11.94
C ILE A 576 -23.79 13.53 11.08
N LEU A 577 -22.52 13.51 10.69
CA LEU A 577 -21.81 14.57 9.98
C LEU A 577 -21.13 14.04 8.69
N PRO A 578 -21.88 13.67 7.66
CA PRO A 578 -21.33 13.03 6.46
C PRO A 578 -20.71 14.03 5.47
N THR A 579 -19.83 14.93 5.90
CA THR A 579 -19.25 15.97 5.03
C THR A 579 -17.73 16.02 5.10
N ALA A 580 -17.09 16.50 4.03
CA ALA A 580 -15.64 16.63 3.92
C ALA A 580 -15.03 17.59 4.96
N ASN A 581 -15.81 18.56 5.48
CA ASN A 581 -15.37 19.54 6.47
C ASN A 581 -15.69 19.11 7.92
N ALA A 582 -15.98 17.83 8.14
CA ALA A 582 -16.21 17.30 9.47
C ALA A 582 -14.95 16.64 10.03
N VAL A 583 -14.73 16.77 11.33
CA VAL A 583 -13.58 16.24 12.04
C VAL A 583 -14.03 15.48 13.28
N GLN A 584 -13.42 14.34 13.53
CA GLN A 584 -13.54 13.57 14.76
C GLN A 584 -12.36 13.82 15.66
N ILE A 585 -12.62 14.00 16.94
CA ILE A 585 -11.64 14.21 18.00
C ILE A 585 -11.99 13.25 19.11
N ASP A 586 -11.11 12.31 19.40
CA ASP A 586 -11.26 11.43 20.55
C ASP A 586 -10.27 11.82 21.64
N GLY A 587 -10.65 11.61 22.89
CA GLY A 587 -9.78 11.94 24.02
C GLY A 587 -10.20 11.27 25.31
N THR A 588 -9.27 11.24 26.26
CA THR A 588 -9.50 10.83 27.64
C THR A 588 -9.46 12.02 28.56
N GLY A 589 -10.17 11.95 29.67
CA GLY A 589 -10.25 13.03 30.64
C GLY A 589 -11.24 12.71 31.74
N THR A 590 -12.03 13.70 32.17
CA THR A 590 -12.98 13.52 33.27
C THR A 590 -14.42 13.92 32.90
N PHE A 591 -15.37 13.14 33.41
CA PHE A 591 -16.78 13.46 33.49
C PHE A 591 -17.18 13.72 34.93
N ASN A 592 -17.52 14.97 35.26
CA ASN A 592 -17.81 15.38 36.64
C ASN A 592 -16.70 15.00 37.62
N GLY A 593 -15.44 15.02 37.20
CA GLY A 593 -14.27 14.66 37.98
C GLY A 593 -13.93 13.16 38.02
N ALA A 594 -14.74 12.29 37.44
CA ALA A 594 -14.43 10.87 37.30
C ALA A 594 -13.79 10.56 35.93
N PRO A 595 -12.81 9.64 35.83
CA PRO A 595 -12.18 9.28 34.58
C PRO A 595 -13.19 8.80 33.53
N ALA A 596 -13.06 9.30 32.30
CA ALA A 596 -13.93 8.93 31.17
C ALA A 596 -13.23 9.14 29.83
N SER A 597 -13.79 8.54 28.78
CA SER A 597 -13.37 8.74 27.39
C SER A 597 -14.50 9.33 26.57
N PHE A 598 -14.14 10.14 25.58
CA PHE A 598 -15.12 10.90 24.82
C PHE A 598 -14.77 10.94 23.34
N ARG A 599 -15.80 11.13 22.53
CA ARG A 599 -15.74 11.47 21.11
C ARG A 599 -16.44 12.79 20.87
N VAL A 600 -15.78 13.67 20.16
CA VAL A 600 -16.32 14.96 19.70
C VAL A 600 -16.25 14.98 18.18
N CYS A 601 -17.39 15.16 17.55
CA CYS A 601 -17.48 15.34 16.11
C CYS A 601 -17.87 16.79 15.85
N VAL A 602 -17.15 17.46 14.97
CA VAL A 602 -17.44 18.85 14.60
C VAL A 602 -17.51 18.99 13.09
N GLN A 603 -18.33 19.90 12.64
CA GLN A 603 -18.43 20.32 11.25
C GLN A 603 -18.33 21.83 11.16
N ASP A 604 -17.40 22.29 10.33
CA ASP A 604 -17.29 23.69 9.92
C ASP A 604 -18.08 23.89 8.65
N SER A 605 -19.10 24.73 8.71
CA SER A 605 -19.94 25.09 7.56
C SER A 605 -19.62 26.48 6.99
N GLY A 606 -18.54 27.10 7.51
CA GLY A 606 -18.06 28.43 7.14
C GLY A 606 -18.50 29.53 8.11
N GLN A 607 -18.27 30.78 7.75
CA GLN A 607 -18.52 31.91 8.65
C GLN A 607 -20.01 32.07 8.98
N GLN A 608 -20.30 32.38 10.25
CA GLN A 608 -21.65 32.64 10.73
C GLN A 608 -22.41 33.66 9.84
N GLY A 609 -23.68 33.32 9.56
CA GLY A 609 -24.56 34.16 8.71
C GLY A 609 -24.76 33.67 7.29
N ARG A 610 -24.17 32.53 6.91
CA ARG A 610 -24.47 31.79 5.67
C ARG A 610 -25.51 30.68 5.93
N GLU A 611 -26.08 30.12 4.88
CA GLU A 611 -27.24 29.21 4.89
C GLU A 611 -27.10 27.92 5.71
N LYS A 612 -25.90 27.60 6.23
CA LYS A 612 -25.63 26.43 7.05
C LYS A 612 -24.83 26.80 8.29
N ALA A 613 -25.28 26.29 9.45
CA ALA A 613 -24.59 26.45 10.72
C ALA A 613 -23.54 25.35 10.94
N ASP A 614 -22.53 25.66 11.74
CA ASP A 614 -21.62 24.64 12.26
C ASP A 614 -22.40 23.61 13.08
N ARG A 615 -21.82 22.43 13.24
CA ARG A 615 -22.44 21.37 14.05
C ARG A 615 -21.40 20.77 15.00
N ILE A 616 -21.89 20.38 16.18
CA ILE A 616 -21.09 19.64 17.16
C ILE A 616 -21.93 18.46 17.68
N PHE A 617 -21.27 17.33 17.82
CA PHE A 617 -21.78 16.14 18.50
C PHE A 617 -20.73 15.69 19.52
N VAL A 618 -21.16 15.41 20.74
CA VAL A 618 -20.29 14.94 21.84
C VAL A 618 -20.90 13.70 22.43
N THR A 619 -20.14 12.65 22.59
CA THR A 619 -20.59 11.43 23.27
C THR A 619 -19.51 10.86 24.17
N CYS A 620 -19.94 10.28 25.28
CA CYS A 620 -19.07 9.47 26.12
C CYS A 620 -18.91 8.08 25.51
N THR A 621 -17.65 7.65 25.33
CA THR A 621 -17.32 6.32 24.78
C THR A 621 -17.01 5.30 25.87
N ALA A 622 -16.55 5.76 27.03
CA ALA A 622 -16.32 4.91 28.22
C ALA A 622 -16.37 5.74 29.52
N GLY A 623 -16.76 5.12 30.62
CA GLY A 623 -16.72 5.71 31.96
C GLY A 623 -17.86 6.65 32.30
N CYS A 624 -18.77 6.95 31.37
CA CYS A 624 -19.95 7.78 31.63
C CYS A 624 -21.09 7.47 30.64
N SER A 625 -22.23 8.15 30.86
CA SER A 625 -23.38 8.12 29.92
C SER A 625 -23.79 9.57 29.65
N TYR A 626 -23.34 10.10 28.51
CA TYR A 626 -23.67 11.45 28.09
C TYR A 626 -23.59 11.53 26.58
N THR A 627 -24.57 12.17 25.96
CA THR A 627 -24.56 12.51 24.52
C THR A 627 -25.24 13.85 24.34
N LYS A 628 -24.65 14.71 23.51
CA LYS A 628 -25.19 16.02 23.15
C LYS A 628 -24.85 16.34 21.71
N GLU A 629 -25.83 16.86 20.99
CA GLU A 629 -25.63 17.38 19.64
C GLU A 629 -26.35 18.69 19.43
N GLY A 630 -25.94 19.46 18.43
CA GLY A 630 -26.62 20.68 18.05
C GLY A 630 -25.78 21.60 17.18
N GLU A 631 -26.44 22.69 16.80
CA GLU A 631 -25.85 23.82 16.13
C GLU A 631 -25.52 24.89 17.17
N PRO A 632 -24.29 25.46 17.18
CA PRO A 632 -23.97 26.57 18.08
C PRO A 632 -24.93 27.74 17.86
N ALA A 633 -25.65 28.12 18.92
CA ALA A 633 -26.52 29.30 18.91
C ALA A 633 -25.71 30.60 19.08
N GLY A 634 -24.42 30.47 19.36
CA GLY A 634 -23.43 31.53 19.39
C GLY A 634 -22.04 30.95 19.57
N GLY A 635 -21.05 31.60 18.97
CA GLY A 635 -19.69 31.09 18.85
C GLY A 635 -19.39 30.65 17.41
N ASN A 636 -18.28 29.97 17.21
CA ASN A 636 -17.80 29.47 15.91
C ASN A 636 -16.98 28.21 16.10
N ILE A 637 -17.00 27.33 15.10
CA ILE A 637 -16.07 26.21 14.96
C ILE A 637 -15.30 26.44 13.66
N GLU A 638 -13.99 26.41 13.74
CA GLU A 638 -13.10 26.55 12.59
C GLU A 638 -12.30 25.25 12.45
N VAL A 639 -12.44 24.60 11.31
CA VAL A 639 -11.59 23.50 10.89
C VAL A 639 -10.55 24.05 9.92
N ALA A 640 -9.41 24.42 10.46
CA ALA A 640 -8.30 24.90 9.66
C ALA A 640 -7.60 23.71 9.01
N GLN A 641 -7.37 23.82 7.71
CA GLN A 641 -6.47 22.95 6.99
C GLN A 641 -5.11 23.65 6.94
N ARG A 642 -4.08 23.03 7.51
CA ARG A 642 -2.73 23.57 7.52
C ARG A 642 -1.83 22.71 6.64
N PRO A 643 -1.03 23.33 5.75
CA PRO A 643 -0.06 22.62 4.92
C PRO A 643 1.04 21.93 5.75
#